data_9f4e2c17253ea3888e9e0e8b655288c1
#
_entry.id   9f4e2c17253ea3888e9e0e8b655288c1
#
_cell.length_a   1.000
_cell.length_b   1.000
_cell.length_c   1.000
_cell.angle_alpha   90.00
_cell.angle_beta   90.00
_cell.angle_gamma   90.00
#
_symmetry.space_group_name_H-M   'P 1'
#
loop_
_entity.id
_entity.type
_entity.pdbx_description
1 polymer ?
#
loop_
_entity_poly.entity_id
_entity_poly.type
_entity_poly.pdbx_seq_one_letter_code
_entity_poly.pdbx_strand_id
1 'polypeptide(L)'
;MRDARPRKELIVKKSQPARALREHPDLNQLKRQAKELLAAFNAGAPDAVAEVSANYRGADPATFALHDAQLVLARSYGFDSWPKLKAYTDGVTAGRLCDAVERGDVATVRDMLARRPEIVNLEWPGHGEHRALHVAVLRRDPAMVRLLMENGGDARRGIWPHRDATSALRLAIERGYDEIVAIIHQDELRRRGLDQTAPAYEINRELEDALWSGDQEHVNALLEKDPTLVQHRHPDGWTVLHRAAGMLQERVVAWLLEHGANVSGRAKGQWTPLDFAASGRLWDDGEGPERFASVAKTLLREGAELSSISAVALGDVDWVRARHAEGTLSNATSFDVFGPFGGLLSIAVKHNHSEMLALLLDLGLDPNERMRLEDTEEVAYSWGLPLHLCAGSGKFAMAEMLLARGADPNGQVCTSGTPMGRAYGARDWDMVKLLERHGGVVYAANAGYYRDADLARRLFADEAAGRLREGTVDTGTTLAETLLGTGATGGDPEIVRMALARIDWPREDPRWYWKLQDPLCFWNHMPGIETANPKFDRGTYLICFRLMLERCDPNVRPERFGQTALHEVAAMRAHVTSEEVMEFAKALLDAGARLDIRDDLLKSTPLGWACRWGRAELVRLLLERGADPVEADAERWATPQAWAEKMGRDAVLAVLREHEAGKEMR
;
A
#
# COMPACT_ATOMS: atom_id res chain seq x y z
N MET A 1 -38.95 -43.35 -20.12
CA MET A 1 -37.79 -44.05 -19.53
C MET A 1 -36.57 -43.77 -20.40
N ARG A 2 -35.74 -42.85 -20.01
CA ARG A 2 -34.32 -42.70 -20.44
C ARG A 2 -33.57 -42.16 -19.24
N ASP A 3 -32.59 -42.93 -18.83
CA ASP A 3 -31.74 -42.74 -17.65
C ASP A 3 -31.03 -41.41 -17.64
N ALA A 4 -31.28 -40.62 -16.61
CA ALA A 4 -30.43 -39.48 -16.21
C ALA A 4 -29.34 -40.01 -15.28
N ARG A 5 -28.12 -40.17 -15.81
CA ARG A 5 -26.92 -40.40 -14.96
C ARG A 5 -26.55 -39.08 -14.24
N PRO A 6 -26.27 -39.10 -12.95
CA PRO A 6 -25.84 -37.91 -12.25
C PRO A 6 -24.43 -37.53 -12.73
N ARG A 7 -24.25 -36.26 -13.13
CA ARG A 7 -22.93 -35.65 -13.36
C ARG A 7 -22.18 -35.71 -12.06
N LYS A 8 -21.04 -36.40 -12.03
CA LYS A 8 -20.05 -36.33 -10.97
C LYS A 8 -19.49 -34.90 -10.98
N GLU A 9 -19.83 -34.12 -9.96
CA GLU A 9 -19.08 -32.95 -9.58
C GLU A 9 -17.62 -33.37 -9.31
N LEU A 10 -16.69 -32.87 -10.10
CA LEU A 10 -15.27 -32.90 -9.79
C LEU A 10 -15.02 -31.87 -8.69
N ILE A 11 -15.35 -32.24 -7.47
CA ILE A 11 -14.77 -31.61 -6.28
C ILE A 11 -13.29 -31.98 -6.33
N VAL A 12 -12.44 -31.02 -6.72
CA VAL A 12 -11.00 -31.11 -6.46
C VAL A 12 -10.86 -31.17 -4.95
N LYS A 13 -10.72 -32.40 -4.42
CA LYS A 13 -10.39 -32.60 -3.02
C LYS A 13 -9.06 -31.90 -2.78
N LYS A 14 -9.07 -30.71 -2.11
CA LYS A 14 -7.88 -30.25 -1.42
C LYS A 14 -7.44 -31.40 -0.54
N SER A 15 -6.27 -31.96 -0.81
CA SER A 15 -5.66 -32.96 0.05
C SER A 15 -5.60 -32.39 1.46
N GLN A 16 -6.00 -33.17 2.47
CA GLN A 16 -5.82 -32.74 3.86
C GLN A 16 -4.35 -32.40 4.06
N PRO A 17 -4.04 -31.28 4.78
CA PRO A 17 -2.66 -30.92 5.04
C PRO A 17 -1.92 -32.09 5.66
N ALA A 18 -0.73 -32.41 5.13
CA ALA A 18 0.09 -33.51 5.63
C ALA A 18 0.65 -33.22 7.03
N ARG A 19 0.71 -31.94 7.41
CA ARG A 19 1.15 -31.45 8.73
C ARG A 19 0.07 -30.61 9.39
N ALA A 20 -0.06 -30.69 10.71
CA ALA A 20 -0.92 -29.81 11.50
C ALA A 20 -0.09 -28.76 12.23
N LEU A 21 -0.50 -27.49 12.14
CA LEU A 21 0.08 -26.42 12.96
C LEU A 21 -0.32 -26.60 14.43
N ARG A 22 0.58 -26.22 15.32
CA ARG A 22 0.26 -26.09 16.74
C ARG A 22 -0.71 -24.92 16.93
N GLU A 23 -1.43 -24.91 18.04
CA GLU A 23 -2.30 -23.78 18.43
C GLU A 23 -1.53 -22.45 18.46
N HIS A 24 -0.26 -22.50 18.88
CA HIS A 24 0.64 -21.36 18.89
C HIS A 24 1.87 -21.69 18.03
N PRO A 25 1.80 -21.47 16.70
CA PRO A 25 2.90 -21.73 15.82
C PRO A 25 4.06 -20.75 16.07
N ASP A 26 5.28 -21.25 15.97
CA ASP A 26 6.51 -20.48 16.15
C ASP A 26 7.24 -20.34 14.82
N LEU A 27 7.44 -19.11 14.35
CA LEU A 27 8.08 -18.83 13.07
C LEU A 27 9.53 -19.34 13.03
N ASN A 28 10.27 -19.24 14.14
CA ASN A 28 11.65 -19.72 14.19
C ASN A 28 11.71 -21.25 14.11
N GLN A 29 10.73 -21.92 14.70
CA GLN A 29 10.59 -23.38 14.55
C GLN A 29 10.29 -23.75 13.08
N LEU A 30 9.38 -23.03 12.43
CA LEU A 30 9.05 -23.25 11.01
C LEU A 30 10.26 -23.00 10.10
N LYS A 31 11.02 -21.92 10.34
CA LYS A 31 12.29 -21.66 9.63
C LYS A 31 13.32 -22.79 9.81
N ARG A 32 13.39 -23.35 11.01
CA ARG A 32 14.27 -24.50 11.31
C ARG A 32 13.82 -25.74 10.57
N GLN A 33 12.53 -26.07 10.59
CA GLN A 33 11.95 -27.18 9.84
C GLN A 33 12.23 -27.08 8.34
N ALA A 34 12.15 -25.87 7.75
CA ALA A 34 12.49 -25.68 6.34
C ALA A 34 13.96 -25.98 6.05
N LYS A 35 14.88 -25.57 6.94
CA LYS A 35 16.32 -25.92 6.81
C LYS A 35 16.58 -27.43 6.98
N GLU A 36 15.89 -28.05 7.92
CA GLU A 36 15.97 -29.52 8.14
C GLU A 36 15.43 -30.29 6.93
N LEU A 37 14.30 -29.86 6.36
CA LEU A 37 13.73 -30.43 5.13
C LEU A 37 14.71 -30.30 3.94
N LEU A 38 15.31 -29.14 3.75
CA LEU A 38 16.32 -28.91 2.71
C LEU A 38 17.51 -29.88 2.88
N ALA A 39 18.06 -29.95 4.08
CA ALA A 39 19.19 -30.81 4.36
C ALA A 39 18.86 -32.32 4.16
N ALA A 40 17.69 -32.76 4.62
CA ALA A 40 17.22 -34.12 4.47
C ALA A 40 16.94 -34.49 3.00
N PHE A 41 16.35 -33.55 2.22
CA PHE A 41 16.11 -33.77 0.81
C PHE A 41 17.41 -33.88 0.00
N ASN A 42 18.37 -33.00 0.25
CA ASN A 42 19.70 -33.05 -0.39
C ASN A 42 20.49 -34.30 0.01
N ALA A 43 20.24 -34.87 1.19
CA ALA A 43 20.80 -36.16 1.64
C ALA A 43 20.05 -37.40 1.10
N GLY A 44 18.96 -37.20 0.35
CA GLY A 44 18.17 -38.28 -0.22
C GLY A 44 17.31 -39.04 0.81
N ALA A 45 16.98 -38.43 1.96
CA ALA A 45 16.17 -39.09 2.99
C ALA A 45 14.77 -39.42 2.44
N PRO A 46 14.28 -40.68 2.53
CA PRO A 46 13.05 -41.10 1.86
C PRO A 46 11.81 -40.28 2.19
N ASP A 47 11.63 -39.93 3.46
CA ASP A 47 10.49 -39.14 3.92
C ASP A 47 10.52 -37.70 3.36
N ALA A 48 11.71 -37.09 3.31
CA ALA A 48 11.89 -35.75 2.76
C ALA A 48 11.66 -35.74 1.24
N VAL A 49 12.15 -36.76 0.52
CA VAL A 49 11.93 -36.94 -0.90
C VAL A 49 10.45 -37.12 -1.20
N ALA A 50 9.73 -37.91 -0.40
CA ALA A 50 8.28 -38.08 -0.53
C ALA A 50 7.50 -36.78 -0.30
N GLU A 51 7.84 -36.05 0.77
CA GLU A 51 7.20 -34.76 1.10
C GLU A 51 7.45 -33.71 0.01
N VAL A 52 8.70 -33.59 -0.46
CA VAL A 52 9.04 -32.66 -1.54
C VAL A 52 8.29 -33.03 -2.82
N SER A 53 8.30 -34.29 -3.23
CA SER A 53 7.63 -34.75 -4.46
C SER A 53 6.12 -34.55 -4.43
N ALA A 54 5.50 -34.64 -3.26
CA ALA A 54 4.05 -34.40 -3.09
C ALA A 54 3.66 -32.91 -3.26
N ASN A 55 4.57 -31.97 -2.93
CA ASN A 55 4.28 -30.55 -2.84
C ASN A 55 5.03 -29.69 -3.88
N TYR A 56 6.03 -30.24 -4.57
CA TYR A 56 6.86 -29.53 -5.55
C TYR A 56 7.20 -30.44 -6.72
N ARG A 57 6.65 -30.15 -7.90
CA ARG A 57 6.89 -30.97 -9.10
C ARG A 57 8.26 -30.72 -9.68
N GLY A 58 9.02 -31.77 -9.97
CA GLY A 58 10.29 -31.68 -10.67
C GLY A 58 11.43 -31.12 -9.81
N ALA A 59 11.39 -31.30 -8.49
CA ALA A 59 12.49 -30.91 -7.60
C ALA A 59 13.78 -31.67 -7.95
N ASP A 60 14.86 -30.91 -8.19
CA ASP A 60 16.20 -31.43 -8.41
C ASP A 60 17.07 -31.07 -7.19
N PRO A 61 17.66 -32.06 -6.47
CA PRO A 61 18.52 -31.80 -5.31
C PRO A 61 19.68 -30.85 -5.59
N ALA A 62 20.17 -30.78 -6.84
CA ALA A 62 21.27 -29.89 -7.22
C ALA A 62 20.88 -28.40 -7.24
N THR A 63 19.60 -28.09 -7.45
CA THR A 63 19.09 -26.72 -7.57
C THR A 63 18.08 -26.35 -6.48
N PHE A 64 17.64 -27.34 -5.67
CA PHE A 64 16.65 -27.13 -4.62
C PHE A 64 17.22 -26.29 -3.47
N ALA A 65 16.64 -25.13 -3.27
CA ALA A 65 17.14 -24.13 -2.32
C ALA A 65 16.20 -23.95 -1.11
N LEU A 66 16.60 -23.11 -0.16
CA LEU A 66 15.83 -22.88 1.08
C LEU A 66 14.41 -22.34 0.79
N HIS A 67 14.24 -21.50 -0.21
CA HIS A 67 12.94 -20.98 -0.56
C HIS A 67 11.98 -22.05 -1.12
N ASP A 68 12.53 -23.06 -1.82
CA ASP A 68 11.74 -24.22 -2.28
C ASP A 68 11.31 -25.10 -1.10
N ALA A 69 12.22 -25.34 -0.16
CA ALA A 69 11.89 -26.05 1.08
C ALA A 69 10.85 -25.31 1.93
N GLN A 70 10.92 -23.99 1.97
CA GLN A 70 9.90 -23.15 2.60
C GLN A 70 8.54 -23.27 1.91
N LEU A 71 8.51 -23.27 0.57
CA LEU A 71 7.28 -23.46 -0.20
C LEU A 71 6.68 -24.85 0.05
N VAL A 72 7.50 -25.89 0.00
CA VAL A 72 7.08 -27.27 0.32
C VAL A 72 6.49 -27.33 1.72
N LEU A 73 7.18 -26.79 2.70
CA LEU A 73 6.72 -26.79 4.10
C LEU A 73 5.40 -26.03 4.24
N ALA A 74 5.25 -24.88 3.59
CA ALA A 74 3.99 -24.12 3.61
C ALA A 74 2.84 -24.95 3.07
N ARG A 75 3.04 -25.61 1.92
CA ARG A 75 2.03 -26.48 1.30
C ARG A 75 1.69 -27.70 2.16
N SER A 76 2.68 -28.29 2.83
CA SER A 76 2.46 -29.39 3.78
C SER A 76 1.58 -29.00 4.96
N TYR A 77 1.59 -27.71 5.35
CA TYR A 77 0.69 -27.13 6.35
C TYR A 77 -0.63 -26.60 5.77
N GLY A 78 -0.87 -26.75 4.46
CA GLY A 78 -2.11 -26.33 3.80
C GLY A 78 -2.13 -24.88 3.33
N PHE A 79 -0.98 -24.20 3.29
CA PHE A 79 -0.86 -22.83 2.76
C PHE A 79 -0.26 -22.84 1.35
N ASP A 80 -0.76 -21.99 0.47
CA ASP A 80 -0.28 -21.93 -0.91
C ASP A 80 1.17 -21.44 -1.03
N SER A 81 1.67 -20.70 -0.03
CA SER A 81 3.01 -20.11 -0.05
C SER A 81 3.58 -19.90 1.37
N TRP A 82 4.91 -19.77 1.45
CA TRP A 82 5.60 -19.42 2.70
C TRP A 82 5.16 -18.06 3.29
N PRO A 83 4.98 -16.99 2.50
CA PRO A 83 4.43 -15.75 3.02
C PRO A 83 3.06 -15.90 3.69
N LYS A 84 2.15 -16.71 3.11
CA LYS A 84 0.83 -16.96 3.71
C LYS A 84 0.94 -17.72 5.04
N LEU A 85 1.81 -18.71 5.13
CA LEU A 85 2.08 -19.44 6.39
C LEU A 85 2.69 -18.52 7.43
N LYS A 86 3.65 -17.66 7.00
CA LYS A 86 4.30 -16.68 7.88
C LYS A 86 3.29 -15.65 8.40
N ALA A 87 2.49 -15.06 7.53
CA ALA A 87 1.46 -14.09 7.90
C ALA A 87 0.47 -14.66 8.91
N TYR A 88 0.02 -15.91 8.73
CA TYR A 88 -0.81 -16.60 9.70
C TYR A 88 -0.12 -16.75 11.07
N THR A 89 1.15 -17.18 11.06
CA THR A 89 1.94 -17.39 12.30
C THR A 89 2.21 -16.08 13.03
N ASP A 90 2.56 -15.03 12.29
CA ASP A 90 2.78 -13.69 12.83
C ASP A 90 1.48 -13.12 13.38
N GLY A 91 0.37 -13.33 12.68
CA GLY A 91 -0.95 -12.92 13.12
C GLY A 91 -1.35 -13.53 14.47
N VAL A 92 -1.15 -14.84 14.66
CA VAL A 92 -1.39 -15.49 15.96
C VAL A 92 -0.48 -14.90 17.04
N THR A 93 0.78 -14.58 16.71
CA THR A 93 1.71 -13.99 17.67
C THR A 93 1.32 -12.54 18.01
N ALA A 94 0.95 -11.74 17.01
CA ALA A 94 0.47 -10.37 17.21
C ALA A 94 -0.82 -10.33 18.06
N GLY A 95 -1.78 -11.22 17.78
CA GLY A 95 -2.98 -11.38 18.60
C GLY A 95 -2.64 -11.63 20.06
N ARG A 96 -1.76 -12.59 20.34
CA ARG A 96 -1.30 -12.89 21.71
C ARG A 96 -0.61 -11.71 22.38
N LEU A 97 0.20 -10.95 21.65
CA LEU A 97 0.83 -9.73 22.16
C LEU A 97 -0.22 -8.69 22.54
N CYS A 98 -1.16 -8.42 21.63
CA CYS A 98 -2.24 -7.46 21.87
C CYS A 98 -3.13 -7.89 23.05
N ASP A 99 -3.49 -9.17 23.15
CA ASP A 99 -4.24 -9.72 24.27
C ASP A 99 -3.49 -9.58 25.61
N ALA A 100 -2.16 -9.78 25.61
CA ALA A 100 -1.35 -9.58 26.81
C ALA A 100 -1.29 -8.10 27.22
N VAL A 101 -1.16 -7.19 26.25
CA VAL A 101 -1.25 -5.74 26.46
C VAL A 101 -2.63 -5.36 26.98
N GLU A 102 -3.69 -5.90 26.41
CA GLU A 102 -5.07 -5.64 26.85
C GLU A 102 -5.33 -6.09 28.29
N ARG A 103 -4.73 -7.17 28.73
CA ARG A 103 -4.78 -7.64 30.13
C ARG A 103 -3.81 -6.89 31.06
N GLY A 104 -2.92 -6.06 30.53
CA GLY A 104 -1.87 -5.40 31.32
C GLY A 104 -0.76 -6.36 31.79
N ASP A 105 -0.56 -7.49 31.11
CA ASP A 105 0.43 -8.50 31.46
C ASP A 105 1.84 -8.12 30.99
N VAL A 106 2.47 -7.21 31.71
CA VAL A 106 3.80 -6.69 31.43
C VAL A 106 4.86 -7.79 31.35
N ALA A 107 4.72 -8.85 32.17
CA ALA A 107 5.71 -9.93 32.20
C ALA A 107 5.69 -10.73 30.89
N THR A 108 4.51 -11.11 30.42
CA THR A 108 4.33 -11.82 29.14
C THR A 108 4.76 -10.95 27.97
N VAL A 109 4.39 -9.66 27.94
CA VAL A 109 4.80 -8.73 26.87
C VAL A 109 6.33 -8.61 26.81
N ARG A 110 7.01 -8.45 27.94
CA ARG A 110 8.47 -8.37 28.01
C ARG A 110 9.14 -9.65 27.51
N ASP A 111 8.66 -10.82 27.92
CA ASP A 111 9.19 -12.12 27.48
C ASP A 111 9.00 -12.30 25.96
N MET A 112 7.84 -11.95 25.43
CA MET A 112 7.57 -12.03 23.99
C MET A 112 8.49 -11.11 23.18
N LEU A 113 8.65 -9.84 23.60
CA LEU A 113 9.50 -8.87 22.92
C LEU A 113 11.00 -9.19 23.05
N ALA A 114 11.44 -9.74 24.19
CA ALA A 114 12.82 -10.20 24.35
C ALA A 114 13.20 -11.32 23.37
N ARG A 115 12.25 -12.19 23.03
CA ARG A 115 12.45 -13.27 22.05
C ARG A 115 12.32 -12.83 20.60
N ARG A 116 11.44 -11.87 20.33
CA ARG A 116 11.09 -11.39 18.99
C ARG A 116 10.75 -9.90 19.04
N PRO A 117 11.74 -8.99 19.05
CA PRO A 117 11.49 -7.55 19.13
C PRO A 117 10.62 -7.02 17.98
N GLU A 118 10.76 -7.59 16.79
CA GLU A 118 10.06 -7.16 15.59
C GLU A 118 8.53 -7.27 15.68
N ILE A 119 7.99 -8.09 16.60
CA ILE A 119 6.53 -8.26 16.73
C ILE A 119 5.82 -7.04 17.30
N VAL A 120 6.56 -6.08 17.88
CA VAL A 120 5.99 -4.86 18.49
C VAL A 120 5.13 -4.05 17.51
N ASN A 121 5.46 -4.11 16.22
CA ASN A 121 4.78 -3.37 15.16
C ASN A 121 3.86 -4.25 14.29
N LEU A 122 3.70 -5.54 14.60
CA LEU A 122 2.79 -6.40 13.87
C LEU A 122 1.33 -5.99 14.12
N GLU A 123 0.54 -6.10 13.07
CA GLU A 123 -0.88 -5.81 13.12
C GLU A 123 -1.66 -6.94 13.78
N TRP A 124 -2.66 -6.59 14.59
CA TRP A 124 -3.56 -7.54 15.20
C TRP A 124 -4.57 -8.04 14.15
N PRO A 125 -4.48 -9.29 13.71
CA PRO A 125 -5.38 -9.84 12.70
C PRO A 125 -6.82 -9.80 13.17
N GLY A 126 -7.71 -9.39 12.28
CA GLY A 126 -9.10 -9.26 12.65
C GLY A 126 -9.45 -7.88 13.26
N HIS A 127 -8.50 -7.03 13.63
CA HIS A 127 -8.71 -5.74 14.31
C HIS A 127 -8.25 -4.51 13.51
N GLY A 128 -8.16 -4.62 12.19
CA GLY A 128 -7.90 -3.51 11.26
C GLY A 128 -6.66 -2.71 11.62
N GLU A 129 -5.50 -3.11 11.20
CA GLU A 129 -4.22 -2.41 11.39
C GLU A 129 -3.91 -1.97 12.85
N HIS A 130 -4.72 -2.38 13.86
CA HIS A 130 -4.38 -2.14 15.26
C HIS A 130 -3.09 -2.89 15.62
N ARG A 131 -2.29 -2.26 16.47
CA ARG A 131 -1.05 -2.82 17.01
C ARG A 131 -1.06 -2.75 18.52
N ALA A 132 -0.16 -3.45 19.16
CA ALA A 132 -0.02 -3.46 20.62
C ALA A 132 0.04 -2.03 21.21
N LEU A 133 0.70 -1.09 20.52
CA LEU A 133 0.80 0.29 20.98
C LEU A 133 -0.55 1.03 20.96
N HIS A 134 -1.41 0.79 19.95
CA HIS A 134 -2.78 1.34 19.96
C HIS A 134 -3.56 0.84 21.17
N VAL A 135 -3.48 -0.47 21.46
CA VAL A 135 -4.15 -1.08 22.61
C VAL A 135 -3.68 -0.45 23.93
N ALA A 136 -2.35 -0.29 24.11
CA ALA A 136 -1.77 0.33 25.30
C ALA A 136 -2.22 1.79 25.50
N VAL A 137 -2.27 2.58 24.43
CA VAL A 137 -2.74 3.97 24.45
C VAL A 137 -4.24 4.03 24.77
N LEU A 138 -5.07 3.20 24.14
CA LEU A 138 -6.51 3.16 24.39
C LEU A 138 -6.84 2.73 25.82
N ARG A 139 -6.02 1.87 26.43
CA ARG A 139 -6.11 1.49 27.85
C ARG A 139 -5.57 2.57 28.80
N ARG A 140 -4.97 3.63 28.25
CA ARG A 140 -4.29 4.67 29.05
C ARG A 140 -3.26 4.09 30.02
N ASP A 141 -2.39 3.19 29.52
CA ASP A 141 -1.36 2.52 30.30
C ASP A 141 0.04 3.05 29.96
N PRO A 142 0.57 4.08 30.68
CA PRO A 142 1.87 4.68 30.40
C PRO A 142 3.03 3.69 30.54
N ALA A 143 2.94 2.74 31.47
CA ALA A 143 4.00 1.75 31.69
C ALA A 143 4.12 0.79 30.51
N MET A 144 3.00 0.33 29.99
CA MET A 144 2.96 -0.52 28.80
C MET A 144 3.39 0.24 27.56
N VAL A 145 2.95 1.50 27.38
CA VAL A 145 3.42 2.36 26.27
C VAL A 145 4.93 2.51 26.31
N ARG A 146 5.53 2.80 27.49
CA ARG A 146 6.97 2.91 27.64
C ARG A 146 7.68 1.62 27.23
N LEU A 147 7.21 0.47 27.70
CA LEU A 147 7.79 -0.83 27.34
C LEU A 147 7.76 -1.08 25.83
N LEU A 148 6.63 -0.81 25.18
CA LEU A 148 6.48 -1.02 23.73
C LEU A 148 7.35 -0.04 22.93
N MET A 149 7.43 1.23 23.34
CA MET A 149 8.30 2.23 22.72
C MET A 149 9.78 1.85 22.86
N GLU A 150 10.24 1.45 24.05
CA GLU A 150 11.62 0.99 24.28
C GLU A 150 12.02 -0.21 23.41
N ASN A 151 11.05 -0.99 22.96
CA ASN A 151 11.26 -2.12 22.05
C ASN A 151 11.00 -1.80 20.56
N GLY A 152 10.94 -0.52 20.19
CA GLY A 152 10.86 -0.10 18.79
C GLY A 152 9.44 0.14 18.28
N GLY A 153 8.44 0.29 19.16
CA GLY A 153 7.06 0.58 18.77
C GLY A 153 6.96 1.85 17.92
N ASP A 154 6.17 1.80 16.83
CA ASP A 154 5.90 2.93 15.95
C ASP A 154 4.58 3.60 16.34
N ALA A 155 4.68 4.79 16.97
CA ALA A 155 3.52 5.55 17.44
C ALA A 155 2.84 6.39 16.36
N ARG A 156 3.46 6.53 15.18
CA ARG A 156 2.96 7.39 14.09
C ARG A 156 2.13 6.62 13.06
N ARG A 157 2.22 5.32 13.06
CA ARG A 157 1.42 4.47 12.18
C ARG A 157 -0.04 4.46 12.62
N GLY A 158 -0.93 4.88 11.73
CA GLY A 158 -2.37 4.90 11.97
C GLY A 158 -3.09 3.69 11.40
N ILE A 159 -4.40 3.68 11.54
CA ILE A 159 -5.32 2.62 11.12
C ILE A 159 -6.06 3.07 9.86
N TRP A 160 -6.03 2.24 8.83
CA TRP A 160 -6.74 2.52 7.58
C TRP A 160 -8.29 2.55 7.81
N PRO A 161 -9.04 3.43 7.15
CA PRO A 161 -8.63 4.40 6.12
C PRO A 161 -8.17 5.77 6.66
N HIS A 162 -8.28 6.03 7.96
CA HIS A 162 -8.04 7.35 8.56
C HIS A 162 -6.71 7.40 9.33
N ARG A 163 -5.61 6.97 8.70
CA ARG A 163 -4.31 6.83 9.36
C ARG A 163 -3.82 8.08 10.06
N ASP A 164 -4.09 9.26 9.48
CA ASP A 164 -3.70 10.54 10.08
C ASP A 164 -4.44 10.86 11.40
N ALA A 165 -5.63 10.32 11.55
CA ALA A 165 -6.50 10.52 12.71
C ALA A 165 -6.31 9.47 13.80
N THR A 166 -5.70 8.34 13.49
CA THR A 166 -5.80 7.12 14.29
C THR A 166 -4.47 6.54 14.73
N SER A 167 -3.34 7.24 14.50
CA SER A 167 -2.06 6.80 15.03
C SER A 167 -2.08 6.83 16.57
N ALA A 168 -1.30 5.94 17.21
CA ALA A 168 -1.24 5.84 18.66
C ALA A 168 -0.90 7.19 19.31
N LEU A 169 0.04 7.94 18.73
CA LEU A 169 0.39 9.31 19.17
C LEU A 169 -0.82 10.26 19.02
N ARG A 170 -1.50 10.23 17.87
CA ARG A 170 -2.64 11.12 17.61
C ARG A 170 -3.79 10.83 18.57
N LEU A 171 -4.09 9.56 18.79
CA LEU A 171 -5.09 9.13 19.76
C LEU A 171 -4.76 9.61 21.19
N ALA A 172 -3.48 9.59 21.58
CA ALA A 172 -3.06 10.11 22.89
C ALA A 172 -3.22 11.63 23.02
N ILE A 173 -2.79 12.39 21.99
CA ILE A 173 -2.93 13.85 21.93
C ILE A 173 -4.41 14.25 22.01
N GLU A 174 -5.24 13.67 21.20
CA GLU A 174 -6.66 14.03 21.10
C GLU A 174 -7.46 13.70 22.37
N ARG A 175 -7.00 12.71 23.15
CA ARG A 175 -7.58 12.35 24.45
C ARG A 175 -7.00 13.11 25.65
N GLY A 176 -5.95 13.94 25.44
CA GLY A 176 -5.26 14.63 26.53
C GLY A 176 -4.47 13.68 27.44
N TYR A 177 -3.85 12.64 26.86
CA TYR A 177 -3.00 11.71 27.62
C TYR A 177 -1.55 12.22 27.66
N ASP A 178 -1.33 13.38 28.29
CA ASP A 178 -0.07 14.13 28.23
C ASP A 178 1.15 13.31 28.65
N GLU A 179 1.01 12.45 29.67
CA GLU A 179 2.09 11.54 30.11
C GLU A 179 2.47 10.56 28.99
N ILE A 180 1.51 10.00 28.29
CA ILE A 180 1.75 9.08 27.18
C ILE A 180 2.40 9.81 26.01
N VAL A 181 1.92 11.00 25.68
CA VAL A 181 2.53 11.88 24.65
C VAL A 181 3.98 12.15 24.97
N ALA A 182 4.29 12.52 26.23
CA ALA A 182 5.65 12.77 26.68
C ALA A 182 6.55 11.53 26.55
N ILE A 183 6.06 10.34 26.91
CA ILE A 183 6.79 9.07 26.77
C ILE A 183 7.13 8.80 25.30
N ILE A 184 6.16 8.95 24.40
CA ILE A 184 6.36 8.72 22.97
C ILE A 184 7.40 9.69 22.42
N HIS A 185 7.26 10.99 22.65
CA HIS A 185 8.20 12.01 22.16
C HIS A 185 9.61 11.79 22.72
N GLN A 186 9.74 11.50 24.01
CA GLN A 186 11.03 11.25 24.64
C GLN A 186 11.75 10.04 24.02
N ASP A 187 11.03 8.96 23.75
CA ASP A 187 11.61 7.77 23.14
C ASP A 187 11.96 8.01 21.66
N GLU A 188 11.11 8.69 20.91
CA GLU A 188 11.41 9.09 19.52
C GLU A 188 12.67 9.95 19.43
N LEU A 189 12.84 10.92 20.35
CA LEU A 189 14.04 11.74 20.44
C LEU A 189 15.28 10.90 20.78
N ARG A 190 15.15 9.99 21.75
CA ARG A 190 16.23 9.07 22.13
C ARG A 190 16.71 8.22 20.95
N ARG A 191 15.78 7.67 20.16
CA ARG A 191 16.11 6.85 18.98
C ARG A 191 16.79 7.64 17.87
N ARG A 192 16.43 8.90 17.70
CA ARG A 192 16.99 9.78 16.67
C ARG A 192 18.35 10.34 17.03
N GLY A 193 18.81 10.22 18.27
CA GLY A 193 20.06 10.81 18.75
C GLY A 193 20.06 12.34 18.68
N LEU A 194 18.89 12.97 18.63
CA LEU A 194 18.72 14.41 18.50
C LEU A 194 18.65 15.05 19.88
N ASP A 195 19.58 15.97 20.15
CA ASP A 195 19.47 16.94 21.25
C ASP A 195 18.27 17.88 20.95
N GLN A 196 17.41 18.13 21.94
CA GLN A 196 16.18 18.93 21.83
C GLN A 196 16.39 20.39 21.38
N THR A 197 17.62 20.82 21.21
CA THR A 197 17.99 22.21 20.92
C THR A 197 18.24 22.54 19.46
N ALA A 198 18.11 21.57 18.54
CA ALA A 198 18.46 21.81 17.16
C ALA A 198 17.25 22.33 16.33
N PRO A 199 17.30 23.56 15.80
CA PRO A 199 16.33 24.08 14.81
C PRO A 199 16.33 23.30 13.49
N ALA A 200 17.28 22.40 13.32
CA ALA A 200 17.57 21.68 12.07
C ALA A 200 16.44 20.82 11.52
N TYR A 201 15.47 20.37 12.34
CA TYR A 201 14.43 19.45 11.85
C TYR A 201 13.33 20.15 11.04
N GLU A 202 12.91 21.36 11.39
CA GLU A 202 11.92 22.11 10.60
C GLU A 202 12.52 22.63 9.29
N ILE A 203 13.76 23.10 9.33
CA ILE A 203 14.50 23.51 8.12
C ILE A 203 14.73 22.34 7.19
N ASN A 204 15.02 21.15 7.71
CA ASN A 204 15.18 19.93 6.92
C ASN A 204 13.87 19.50 6.24
N ARG A 205 12.75 19.69 6.91
CA ARG A 205 11.43 19.37 6.31
C ARG A 205 11.09 20.34 5.18
N GLU A 206 11.32 21.62 5.37
CA GLU A 206 11.10 22.64 4.34
C GLU A 206 12.00 22.40 3.12
N LEU A 207 13.27 22.04 3.34
CA LEU A 207 14.20 21.66 2.28
C LEU A 207 13.75 20.37 1.57
N GLU A 208 13.32 19.36 2.32
CA GLU A 208 12.80 18.12 1.72
C GLU A 208 11.56 18.37 0.89
N ASP A 209 10.60 19.16 1.38
CA ASP A 209 9.37 19.51 0.65
C ASP A 209 9.70 20.32 -0.62
N ALA A 210 10.66 21.26 -0.55
CA ALA A 210 11.13 22.03 -1.70
C ALA A 210 11.86 21.15 -2.74
N LEU A 211 12.72 20.23 -2.30
CA LEU A 211 13.36 19.25 -3.17
C LEU A 211 12.32 18.33 -3.84
N TRP A 212 11.32 17.90 -3.09
CA TRP A 212 10.25 17.03 -3.60
C TRP A 212 9.35 17.72 -4.61
N SER A 213 9.02 19.00 -4.38
CA SER A 213 8.19 19.79 -5.30
C SER A 213 8.92 20.21 -6.59
N GLY A 214 10.26 20.10 -6.60
CA GLY A 214 11.08 20.55 -7.74
C GLY A 214 11.32 22.06 -7.75
N ASP A 215 11.02 22.77 -6.65
CA ASP A 215 11.25 24.22 -6.52
C ASP A 215 12.73 24.53 -6.29
N GLN A 216 13.49 24.57 -7.39
CA GLN A 216 14.93 24.81 -7.34
C GLN A 216 15.33 26.17 -6.78
N GLU A 217 14.48 27.19 -6.97
CA GLU A 217 14.77 28.54 -6.43
C GLU A 217 14.64 28.55 -4.90
N HIS A 218 13.60 27.91 -4.39
CA HIS A 218 13.41 27.80 -2.95
C HIS A 218 14.49 26.92 -2.29
N VAL A 219 14.86 25.80 -2.93
CA VAL A 219 15.99 24.97 -2.47
C VAL A 219 17.28 25.78 -2.37
N ASN A 220 17.63 26.54 -3.42
CA ASN A 220 18.84 27.36 -3.41
C ASN A 220 18.81 28.43 -2.31
N ALA A 221 17.66 29.09 -2.13
CA ALA A 221 17.51 30.10 -1.07
C ALA A 221 17.69 29.51 0.34
N LEU A 222 17.20 28.30 0.58
CA LEU A 222 17.40 27.59 1.86
C LEU A 222 18.86 27.22 2.08
N LEU A 223 19.54 26.71 1.03
CA LEU A 223 20.95 26.32 1.10
C LEU A 223 21.88 27.54 1.26
N GLU A 224 21.57 28.65 0.60
CA GLU A 224 22.30 29.92 0.77
C GLU A 224 22.16 30.49 2.20
N LYS A 225 20.97 30.33 2.80
CA LYS A 225 20.70 30.75 4.17
C LYS A 225 21.44 29.89 5.20
N ASP A 226 21.57 28.60 4.95
CA ASP A 226 22.32 27.66 5.79
C ASP A 226 23.16 26.69 4.95
N PRO A 227 24.40 27.06 4.58
CA PRO A 227 25.28 26.21 3.79
C PRO A 227 25.67 24.89 4.47
N THR A 228 25.48 24.74 5.79
CA THR A 228 25.77 23.48 6.48
C THR A 228 24.86 22.35 6.04
N LEU A 229 23.67 22.66 5.50
CA LEU A 229 22.72 21.70 4.95
C LEU A 229 23.29 20.89 3.76
N VAL A 230 24.31 21.39 3.07
CA VAL A 230 25.01 20.65 1.99
C VAL A 230 25.54 19.31 2.49
N GLN A 231 26.01 19.26 3.75
CA GLN A 231 26.56 18.05 4.39
C GLN A 231 25.51 17.27 5.18
N HIS A 232 24.25 17.75 5.20
CA HIS A 232 23.19 17.06 5.92
C HIS A 232 22.99 15.65 5.40
N ARG A 233 22.87 14.70 6.33
CA ARG A 233 22.71 13.27 6.03
C ARG A 233 21.47 12.73 6.71
N HIS A 234 20.56 12.17 5.93
CA HIS A 234 19.41 11.43 6.43
C HIS A 234 19.86 10.18 7.23
N PRO A 235 19.06 9.66 8.19
CA PRO A 235 19.36 8.43 8.89
C PRO A 235 19.69 7.23 7.98
N ASP A 236 19.09 7.15 6.78
CA ASP A 236 19.42 6.15 5.76
C ASP A 236 20.68 6.49 4.96
N GLY A 237 21.40 7.53 5.34
CA GLY A 237 22.69 7.90 4.77
C GLY A 237 22.66 8.72 3.48
N TRP A 238 21.49 8.97 2.86
CA TRP A 238 21.43 9.85 1.70
C TRP A 238 21.58 11.34 2.11
N THR A 239 22.08 12.13 1.19
CA THR A 239 22.32 13.57 1.37
C THR A 239 21.40 14.38 0.45
N VAL A 240 21.40 15.71 0.61
CA VAL A 240 20.70 16.62 -0.29
C VAL A 240 21.11 16.39 -1.75
N LEU A 241 22.39 16.07 -2.02
CA LEU A 241 22.86 15.74 -3.38
C LEU A 241 22.22 14.47 -3.93
N HIS A 242 22.04 13.42 -3.14
CA HIS A 242 21.31 12.23 -3.57
C HIS A 242 19.88 12.57 -3.98
N ARG A 243 19.20 13.37 -3.15
CA ARG A 243 17.81 13.78 -3.41
C ARG A 243 17.70 14.62 -4.67
N ALA A 244 18.51 15.67 -4.78
CA ALA A 244 18.52 16.55 -5.96
C ALA A 244 18.84 15.79 -7.24
N ALA A 245 19.80 14.84 -7.19
CA ALA A 245 20.12 13.96 -8.30
C ALA A 245 18.93 13.04 -8.68
N GLY A 246 18.28 12.40 -7.70
CA GLY A 246 17.11 11.55 -7.93
C GLY A 246 15.89 12.29 -8.49
N MET A 247 15.76 13.59 -8.18
CA MET A 247 14.74 14.47 -8.74
C MET A 247 15.17 15.16 -10.03
N LEU A 248 16.36 14.84 -10.54
CA LEU A 248 16.97 15.40 -11.76
C LEU A 248 17.01 16.95 -11.76
N GLN A 249 17.30 17.54 -10.61
CA GLN A 249 17.38 18.99 -10.41
C GLN A 249 18.78 19.50 -10.75
N GLU A 250 19.06 19.69 -12.02
CA GLU A 250 20.38 19.99 -12.56
C GLU A 250 21.07 21.18 -11.88
N ARG A 251 20.36 22.31 -11.71
CA ARG A 251 20.90 23.52 -11.08
C ARG A 251 21.27 23.31 -9.62
N VAL A 252 20.42 22.57 -8.88
CA VAL A 252 20.68 22.26 -7.47
C VAL A 252 21.88 21.31 -7.37
N VAL A 253 21.97 20.30 -8.24
CA VAL A 253 23.13 19.38 -8.27
C VAL A 253 24.43 20.15 -8.52
N ALA A 254 24.45 21.04 -9.52
CA ALA A 254 25.61 21.85 -9.83
C ALA A 254 26.02 22.74 -8.64
N TRP A 255 25.06 23.46 -8.05
CA TRP A 255 25.29 24.31 -6.89
C TRP A 255 25.85 23.52 -5.69
N LEU A 256 25.27 22.36 -5.38
CA LEU A 256 25.71 21.50 -4.27
C LEU A 256 27.16 21.03 -4.46
N LEU A 257 27.54 20.65 -5.67
CA LEU A 257 28.91 20.21 -5.99
C LEU A 257 29.91 21.36 -5.88
N GLU A 258 29.58 22.56 -6.36
CA GLU A 258 30.37 23.78 -6.19
C GLU A 258 30.57 24.15 -4.70
N HIS A 259 29.63 23.78 -3.84
CA HIS A 259 29.70 24.02 -2.38
C HIS A 259 30.19 22.81 -1.58
N GLY A 260 30.87 21.87 -2.24
CA GLY A 260 31.60 20.78 -1.58
C GLY A 260 30.74 19.58 -1.17
N ALA A 261 29.57 19.36 -1.78
CA ALA A 261 28.82 18.13 -1.59
C ALA A 261 29.64 16.92 -2.06
N ASN A 262 29.58 15.83 -1.30
CA ASN A 262 30.33 14.61 -1.62
C ASN A 262 29.67 13.82 -2.74
N VAL A 263 30.27 13.89 -3.96
CA VAL A 263 29.80 13.18 -5.15
C VAL A 263 29.82 11.66 -5.01
N SER A 264 30.73 11.13 -4.19
CA SER A 264 30.90 9.69 -3.90
C SER A 264 30.21 9.26 -2.60
N GLY A 265 29.34 10.11 -2.02
CA GLY A 265 28.55 9.78 -0.84
C GLY A 265 27.73 8.50 -1.07
N ARG A 266 27.61 7.65 -0.05
CA ARG A 266 26.86 6.40 -0.15
C ARG A 266 25.72 6.38 0.85
N ALA A 267 24.52 6.16 0.34
CA ALA A 267 23.31 5.90 1.11
C ALA A 267 23.24 4.43 1.54
N LYS A 268 22.19 4.05 2.30
CA LYS A 268 21.86 2.66 2.61
C LYS A 268 21.81 1.84 1.30
N GLY A 269 22.36 0.63 1.32
CA GLY A 269 22.50 -0.18 0.09
C GLY A 269 23.64 0.23 -0.83
N GLN A 270 24.55 1.12 -0.39
CA GLN A 270 25.73 1.61 -1.13
C GLN A 270 25.41 2.49 -2.36
N TRP A 271 24.21 3.03 -2.44
CA TRP A 271 23.78 3.88 -3.54
C TRP A 271 24.46 5.25 -3.52
N THR A 272 24.91 5.68 -4.69
CA THR A 272 25.55 7.00 -4.90
C THR A 272 24.52 8.02 -5.42
N PRO A 273 24.84 9.33 -5.44
CA PRO A 273 24.01 10.31 -6.12
C PRO A 273 23.72 9.98 -7.59
N LEU A 274 24.70 9.36 -8.29
CA LEU A 274 24.52 8.93 -9.68
C LEU A 274 23.52 7.78 -9.80
N ASP A 275 23.47 6.85 -8.83
CA ASP A 275 22.49 5.77 -8.79
C ASP A 275 21.09 6.32 -8.49
N PHE A 276 20.99 7.33 -7.64
CA PHE A 276 19.73 8.04 -7.40
C PHE A 276 19.23 8.72 -8.67
N ALA A 277 20.10 9.36 -9.46
CA ALA A 277 19.72 9.93 -10.75
C ALA A 277 19.26 8.84 -11.73
N ALA A 278 19.96 7.71 -11.81
CA ALA A 278 19.63 6.59 -12.69
C ALA A 278 18.29 5.93 -12.34
N SER A 279 17.98 5.80 -11.05
CA SER A 279 16.70 5.28 -10.56
C SER A 279 15.62 6.36 -10.44
N GLY A 280 15.98 7.63 -10.55
CA GLY A 280 15.16 8.80 -10.32
C GLY A 280 13.88 8.87 -11.15
N ARG A 281 13.04 9.83 -10.82
CA ARG A 281 11.75 10.04 -11.47
C ARG A 281 11.96 10.63 -12.86
N LEU A 282 11.93 9.79 -13.89
CA LEU A 282 11.80 10.26 -15.25
C LEU A 282 10.34 10.74 -15.43
N TRP A 283 10.18 12.05 -15.51
CA TRP A 283 8.87 12.64 -15.72
C TRP A 283 8.34 12.28 -17.11
N ASP A 284 7.04 12.01 -17.22
CA ASP A 284 6.37 11.70 -18.50
C ASP A 284 6.22 12.95 -19.43
N ASP A 285 6.99 14.00 -19.15
CA ASP A 285 7.03 15.24 -19.95
C ASP A 285 7.94 15.15 -21.21
N GLY A 286 8.57 14.00 -21.42
CA GLY A 286 9.48 13.76 -22.54
C GLY A 286 10.91 14.28 -22.34
N GLU A 287 11.18 15.11 -21.34
CA GLU A 287 12.50 15.70 -21.05
C GLU A 287 13.34 14.90 -20.04
N GLY A 288 12.76 13.89 -19.42
CA GLY A 288 13.42 13.07 -18.40
C GLY A 288 14.77 12.48 -18.84
N PRO A 289 14.90 11.89 -20.04
CA PRO A 289 16.17 11.34 -20.52
C PRO A 289 17.26 12.40 -20.68
N GLU A 290 16.91 13.60 -21.17
CA GLU A 290 17.86 14.70 -21.35
C GLU A 290 18.33 15.26 -20.01
N ARG A 291 17.42 15.44 -19.06
CA ARG A 291 17.75 15.87 -17.68
C ARG A 291 18.62 14.84 -16.97
N PHE A 292 18.33 13.54 -17.12
CA PHE A 292 19.21 12.49 -16.59
C PHE A 292 20.61 12.57 -17.20
N ALA A 293 20.72 12.67 -18.52
CA ALA A 293 22.01 12.77 -19.20
C ALA A 293 22.82 13.97 -18.72
N SER A 294 22.18 15.12 -18.50
CA SER A 294 22.82 16.32 -17.99
C SER A 294 23.32 16.16 -16.55
N VAL A 295 22.46 15.65 -15.65
CA VAL A 295 22.84 15.39 -14.25
C VAL A 295 23.94 14.35 -14.16
N ALA A 296 23.83 13.24 -14.90
CA ALA A 296 24.84 12.19 -14.93
C ALA A 296 26.19 12.71 -15.43
N LYS A 297 26.19 13.49 -16.51
CA LYS A 297 27.40 14.14 -17.04
C LYS A 297 28.08 15.05 -16.01
N THR A 298 27.28 15.83 -15.27
CA THR A 298 27.79 16.70 -14.22
C THR A 298 28.42 15.90 -13.09
N LEU A 299 27.73 14.87 -12.59
CA LEU A 299 28.24 13.99 -11.52
C LEU A 299 29.53 13.26 -11.94
N LEU A 300 29.57 12.71 -13.17
CA LEU A 300 30.76 12.01 -13.70
C LEU A 300 31.96 12.96 -13.86
N ARG A 301 31.73 14.19 -14.31
CA ARG A 301 32.80 15.21 -14.39
C ARG A 301 33.41 15.52 -13.04
N GLU A 302 32.61 15.52 -11.98
CA GLU A 302 33.05 15.76 -10.61
C GLU A 302 33.55 14.49 -9.90
N GLY A 303 33.73 13.38 -10.63
CA GLY A 303 34.38 12.17 -10.16
C GLY A 303 33.46 11.09 -9.61
N ALA A 304 32.17 11.10 -9.95
CA ALA A 304 31.28 9.97 -9.64
C ALA A 304 31.79 8.70 -10.35
N GLU A 305 31.76 7.57 -9.64
CA GLU A 305 32.08 6.26 -10.20
C GLU A 305 30.82 5.55 -10.71
N LEU A 306 30.99 4.76 -11.80
CA LEU A 306 29.91 3.91 -12.31
C LEU A 306 29.65 2.73 -11.39
N SER A 307 28.39 2.47 -11.16
CA SER A 307 27.86 1.23 -10.59
C SER A 307 27.12 0.41 -11.67
N SER A 308 26.67 -0.78 -11.34
CA SER A 308 25.81 -1.58 -12.23
C SER A 308 24.53 -0.82 -12.63
N ILE A 309 23.94 -0.06 -11.73
CA ILE A 309 22.72 0.72 -11.97
C ILE A 309 22.99 1.86 -12.95
N SER A 310 23.98 2.70 -12.64
CA SER A 310 24.30 3.87 -13.45
C SER A 310 24.87 3.50 -14.83
N ALA A 311 25.65 2.41 -14.94
CA ALA A 311 26.14 1.91 -16.22
C ALA A 311 24.99 1.43 -17.13
N VAL A 312 24.02 0.70 -16.57
CA VAL A 312 22.82 0.28 -17.32
C VAL A 312 21.97 1.47 -17.74
N ALA A 313 21.78 2.45 -16.84
CA ALA A 313 21.04 3.66 -17.16
C ALA A 313 21.69 4.52 -18.25
N LEU A 314 23.01 4.51 -18.32
CA LEU A 314 23.80 5.19 -19.37
C LEU A 314 23.92 4.37 -20.66
N GLY A 315 23.51 3.11 -20.65
CA GLY A 315 23.62 2.22 -21.79
C GLY A 315 25.06 1.72 -22.07
N ASP A 316 25.94 1.72 -21.05
CA ASP A 316 27.34 1.28 -21.21
C ASP A 316 27.44 -0.24 -21.25
N VAL A 317 27.21 -0.78 -22.44
CA VAL A 317 27.23 -2.22 -22.75
C VAL A 317 28.59 -2.85 -22.46
N ASP A 318 29.68 -2.14 -22.78
CA ASP A 318 31.04 -2.67 -22.61
C ASP A 318 31.40 -2.79 -21.12
N TRP A 319 31.05 -1.80 -20.33
CA TRP A 319 31.23 -1.84 -18.89
C TRP A 319 30.46 -3.02 -18.25
N VAL A 320 29.18 -3.20 -18.64
CA VAL A 320 28.34 -4.29 -18.11
C VAL A 320 28.92 -5.65 -18.49
N ARG A 321 29.35 -5.86 -19.73
CA ARG A 321 30.02 -7.11 -20.17
C ARG A 321 31.28 -7.40 -19.37
N ALA A 322 32.12 -6.38 -19.16
CA ALA A 322 33.35 -6.52 -18.38
C ALA A 322 33.07 -6.94 -16.94
N ARG A 323 32.13 -6.28 -16.28
CA ARG A 323 31.76 -6.61 -14.87
C ARG A 323 31.12 -7.98 -14.75
N HIS A 324 30.30 -8.39 -15.71
CA HIS A 324 29.75 -9.74 -15.73
C HIS A 324 30.84 -10.79 -15.90
N ALA A 325 31.79 -10.60 -16.82
CA ALA A 325 32.91 -11.53 -17.04
C ALA A 325 33.82 -11.66 -15.80
N GLU A 326 33.94 -10.58 -15.01
CA GLU A 326 34.68 -10.57 -13.75
C GLU A 326 33.86 -11.15 -12.55
N GLY A 327 32.59 -11.47 -12.75
CA GLY A 327 31.68 -11.87 -11.68
C GLY A 327 31.35 -10.77 -10.66
N THR A 328 31.56 -9.51 -11.04
CA THR A 328 31.33 -8.32 -10.17
C THR A 328 30.09 -7.51 -10.54
N LEU A 329 29.34 -7.91 -11.58
CA LEU A 329 28.06 -7.29 -11.91
C LEU A 329 27.07 -7.55 -10.78
N SER A 330 26.68 -6.52 -10.04
CA SER A 330 25.71 -6.63 -8.99
C SER A 330 24.29 -6.47 -9.53
N ASN A 331 23.47 -7.51 -9.38
CA ASN A 331 22.04 -7.45 -9.66
C ASN A 331 21.22 -7.08 -8.40
N ALA A 332 21.88 -6.92 -7.26
CA ALA A 332 21.25 -6.47 -6.02
C ALA A 332 20.97 -4.97 -6.10
N THR A 333 19.81 -4.61 -6.57
CA THR A 333 19.27 -3.28 -6.40
C THR A 333 18.52 -3.26 -5.10
N SER A 334 18.92 -2.41 -4.17
CA SER A 334 18.14 -2.16 -3.00
C SER A 334 17.04 -1.17 -3.33
N PHE A 335 16.00 -1.24 -2.54
CA PHE A 335 14.85 -0.41 -2.53
C PHE A 335 15.18 1.03 -2.17
N ASP A 336 14.76 2.00 -2.96
CA ASP A 336 14.77 3.39 -2.55
C ASP A 336 13.36 3.95 -2.41
N VAL A 337 13.23 4.89 -1.47
CA VAL A 337 12.02 5.66 -1.16
C VAL A 337 11.47 6.45 -2.36
N PHE A 338 12.24 6.57 -3.45
CA PHE A 338 11.95 7.44 -4.59
C PHE A 338 11.61 6.75 -5.90
N GLY A 339 11.93 5.48 -6.02
CA GLY A 339 11.83 4.82 -7.30
C GLY A 339 10.86 3.65 -7.31
N PRO A 340 10.33 3.31 -8.49
CA PRO A 340 9.75 2.00 -8.65
C PRO A 340 10.83 0.96 -8.37
N PHE A 341 10.45 0.01 -7.57
CA PHE A 341 11.23 -1.17 -7.22
C PHE A 341 11.70 -1.87 -8.49
N GLY A 342 12.97 -1.98 -8.72
CA GLY A 342 13.43 -2.65 -9.92
C GLY A 342 14.91 -2.95 -9.91
N GLY A 343 15.27 -3.96 -10.67
CA GLY A 343 16.63 -4.35 -10.95
C GLY A 343 17.15 -3.73 -12.25
N LEU A 344 18.22 -4.30 -12.76
CA LEU A 344 18.90 -3.80 -13.95
C LEU A 344 18.03 -3.84 -15.20
N LEU A 345 17.13 -4.84 -15.34
CA LEU A 345 16.19 -4.91 -16.47
C LEU A 345 15.18 -3.76 -16.42
N SER A 346 14.65 -3.46 -15.23
CA SER A 346 13.75 -2.31 -15.04
C SER A 346 14.42 -0.99 -15.37
N ILE A 347 15.69 -0.80 -14.98
CA ILE A 347 16.48 0.38 -15.34
C ILE A 347 16.66 0.47 -16.86
N ALA A 348 17.04 -0.64 -17.54
CA ALA A 348 17.17 -0.66 -18.99
C ALA A 348 15.85 -0.31 -19.70
N VAL A 349 14.72 -0.83 -19.21
CA VAL A 349 13.39 -0.49 -19.75
C VAL A 349 13.08 0.98 -19.52
N LYS A 350 13.31 1.50 -18.31
CA LYS A 350 13.05 2.88 -17.94
C LYS A 350 13.78 3.85 -18.86
N HIS A 351 15.08 3.62 -19.08
CA HIS A 351 15.92 4.44 -19.95
C HIS A 351 15.81 4.10 -21.44
N ASN A 352 14.90 3.20 -21.82
CA ASN A 352 14.64 2.80 -23.21
C ASN A 352 15.86 2.20 -23.94
N HIS A 353 16.74 1.50 -23.22
CA HIS A 353 17.93 0.86 -23.76
C HIS A 353 17.64 -0.58 -24.19
N SER A 354 17.11 -0.78 -25.42
CA SER A 354 16.75 -2.10 -25.94
C SER A 354 17.93 -3.05 -26.07
N GLU A 355 19.11 -2.54 -26.51
CA GLU A 355 20.34 -3.34 -26.64
C GLU A 355 20.83 -3.79 -25.26
N MET A 356 20.79 -2.92 -24.26
CA MET A 356 21.14 -3.25 -22.89
C MET A 356 20.18 -4.28 -22.31
N LEU A 357 18.87 -4.13 -22.54
CA LEU A 357 17.87 -5.12 -22.10
C LEU A 357 18.15 -6.49 -22.71
N ALA A 358 18.43 -6.55 -24.02
CA ALA A 358 18.76 -7.80 -24.70
C ALA A 358 20.05 -8.41 -24.12
N LEU A 359 21.08 -7.62 -23.88
CA LEU A 359 22.33 -8.08 -23.26
C LEU A 359 22.07 -8.68 -21.87
N LEU A 360 21.37 -7.97 -21.00
CA LEU A 360 21.11 -8.45 -19.63
C LEU A 360 20.32 -9.77 -19.63
N LEU A 361 19.36 -9.92 -20.53
CA LEU A 361 18.61 -11.17 -20.70
C LEU A 361 19.52 -12.29 -21.25
N ASP A 362 20.45 -12.00 -22.17
CA ASP A 362 21.43 -12.95 -22.69
C ASP A 362 22.46 -13.38 -21.64
N LEU A 363 22.76 -12.51 -20.69
CA LEU A 363 23.60 -12.81 -19.52
C LEU A 363 22.85 -13.64 -18.46
N GLY A 364 21.57 -13.96 -18.67
CA GLY A 364 20.79 -14.85 -17.83
C GLY A 364 20.08 -14.18 -16.65
N LEU A 365 19.90 -12.86 -16.68
CA LEU A 365 19.09 -12.20 -15.67
C LEU A 365 17.62 -12.63 -15.78
N ASP A 366 16.96 -12.81 -14.63
CA ASP A 366 15.55 -13.21 -14.57
C ASP A 366 14.64 -12.13 -15.20
N PRO A 367 13.89 -12.43 -16.28
CA PRO A 367 12.99 -11.47 -16.92
C PRO A 367 11.87 -10.96 -16.02
N ASN A 368 11.56 -11.67 -14.93
CA ASN A 368 10.61 -11.26 -13.91
C ASN A 368 11.22 -10.39 -12.83
N GLU A 369 12.54 -10.32 -12.78
CA GLU A 369 13.29 -9.49 -11.84
C GLU A 369 12.77 -9.61 -10.40
N ARG A 370 12.66 -10.85 -9.91
CA ARG A 370 12.23 -11.10 -8.53
C ARG A 370 13.20 -10.47 -7.55
N MET A 371 12.74 -9.46 -6.87
CA MET A 371 13.52 -8.76 -5.86
C MET A 371 12.86 -8.92 -4.50
N ARG A 372 13.68 -9.27 -3.52
CA ARG A 372 13.26 -9.24 -2.13
C ARG A 372 13.14 -7.79 -1.70
N LEU A 373 11.96 -7.40 -1.24
CA LEU A 373 11.76 -6.10 -0.61
C LEU A 373 12.31 -6.19 0.81
N GLU A 374 13.37 -5.45 1.09
CA GLU A 374 13.86 -5.23 2.46
C GLU A 374 12.96 -4.18 3.11
N ASP A 375 12.84 -4.18 4.41
CA ASP A 375 12.03 -3.23 5.20
C ASP A 375 10.49 -3.35 5.00
N THR A 376 9.99 -4.40 4.36
CA THR A 376 8.58 -4.77 4.45
C THR A 376 8.35 -5.71 5.64
N GLU A 377 7.26 -5.54 6.36
CA GLU A 377 6.91 -6.42 7.49
C GLU A 377 6.80 -7.90 7.07
N GLU A 378 6.45 -8.12 5.80
CA GLU A 378 6.46 -9.42 5.16
C GLU A 378 7.61 -9.51 4.17
N VAL A 379 8.16 -10.72 3.98
CA VAL A 379 9.05 -10.98 2.87
C VAL A 379 8.22 -10.89 1.59
N ALA A 380 8.09 -9.69 1.09
CA ALA A 380 7.47 -9.44 -0.20
C ALA A 380 8.53 -9.51 -1.30
N TYR A 381 8.12 -9.97 -2.45
CA TYR A 381 8.93 -9.92 -3.66
C TYR A 381 8.24 -9.00 -4.65
N SER A 382 8.98 -8.03 -5.17
CA SER A 382 8.59 -7.37 -6.41
C SER A 382 9.01 -8.27 -7.56
N TRP A 383 8.09 -8.56 -8.46
CA TRP A 383 8.38 -9.32 -9.68
C TRP A 383 7.55 -8.78 -10.83
N GLY A 384 7.96 -9.07 -12.06
CA GLY A 384 7.22 -8.63 -13.24
C GLY A 384 7.32 -7.14 -13.53
N LEU A 385 8.14 -6.38 -12.79
CA LEU A 385 8.26 -4.94 -12.97
C LEU A 385 8.77 -4.53 -14.37
N PRO A 386 9.78 -5.16 -14.99
CA PRO A 386 10.21 -4.78 -16.32
C PRO A 386 9.07 -4.82 -17.35
N LEU A 387 8.28 -5.90 -17.34
CA LEU A 387 7.12 -6.04 -18.23
C LEU A 387 6.00 -5.06 -17.89
N HIS A 388 5.75 -4.81 -16.59
CA HIS A 388 4.79 -3.82 -16.12
C HIS A 388 5.16 -2.40 -16.58
N LEU A 389 6.44 -2.02 -16.53
CA LEU A 389 6.92 -0.73 -17.04
C LEU A 389 6.74 -0.64 -18.56
N CYS A 390 7.06 -1.72 -19.32
CA CYS A 390 6.79 -1.76 -20.75
C CYS A 390 5.33 -1.54 -21.08
N ALA A 391 4.44 -2.23 -20.35
CA ALA A 391 2.99 -2.16 -20.55
C ALA A 391 2.42 -0.77 -20.25
N GLY A 392 2.98 -0.07 -19.24
CA GLY A 392 2.54 1.28 -18.90
C GLY A 392 3.05 2.38 -19.83
N SER A 393 4.16 2.14 -20.52
CA SER A 393 4.84 3.16 -21.36
C SER A 393 4.85 2.82 -22.85
N GLY A 394 4.06 1.85 -23.31
CA GLY A 394 3.93 1.50 -24.73
C GLY A 394 5.19 0.91 -25.37
N LYS A 395 6.11 0.34 -24.56
CA LYS A 395 7.40 -0.20 -25.06
C LYS A 395 7.23 -1.63 -25.59
N PHE A 396 6.49 -1.75 -26.70
CA PHE A 396 6.05 -3.02 -27.27
C PHE A 396 7.21 -3.99 -27.57
N ALA A 397 8.26 -3.52 -28.27
CA ALA A 397 9.39 -4.36 -28.63
C ALA A 397 10.15 -4.90 -27.39
N MET A 398 10.29 -4.10 -26.34
CA MET A 398 10.92 -4.54 -25.10
C MET A 398 10.03 -5.54 -24.33
N ALA A 399 8.71 -5.33 -24.34
CA ALA A 399 7.75 -6.28 -23.77
C ALA A 399 7.83 -7.63 -24.49
N GLU A 400 7.90 -7.63 -25.81
CA GLU A 400 8.04 -8.85 -26.62
C GLU A 400 9.36 -9.60 -26.32
N MET A 401 10.47 -8.86 -26.14
CA MET A 401 11.75 -9.46 -25.73
C MET A 401 11.65 -10.12 -24.35
N LEU A 402 11.03 -9.47 -23.37
CA LEU A 402 10.83 -10.01 -22.02
C LEU A 402 9.95 -11.27 -22.05
N LEU A 403 8.81 -11.22 -22.74
CA LEU A 403 7.88 -12.34 -22.88
C LEU A 403 8.51 -13.54 -23.58
N ALA A 404 9.32 -13.30 -24.64
CA ALA A 404 10.06 -14.36 -25.33
C ALA A 404 11.10 -15.06 -24.42
N ARG A 405 11.54 -14.40 -23.35
CA ARG A 405 12.47 -14.95 -22.35
C ARG A 405 11.79 -15.44 -21.07
N GLY A 406 10.45 -15.54 -21.06
CA GLY A 406 9.68 -16.11 -19.96
C GLY A 406 9.22 -15.13 -18.88
N ALA A 407 9.11 -13.84 -19.20
CA ALA A 407 8.43 -12.91 -18.32
C ALA A 407 6.96 -13.34 -18.10
N ASP A 408 6.50 -13.27 -16.85
CA ASP A 408 5.14 -13.62 -16.50
C ASP A 408 4.17 -12.46 -16.80
N PRO A 409 3.25 -12.61 -17.77
CA PRO A 409 2.30 -11.54 -18.10
C PRO A 409 1.28 -11.26 -16.98
N ASN A 410 1.19 -12.13 -15.97
CA ASN A 410 0.32 -12.01 -14.81
C ASN A 410 1.08 -11.64 -13.52
N GLY A 411 2.38 -11.39 -13.63
CA GLY A 411 3.21 -11.02 -12.48
C GLY A 411 2.67 -9.78 -11.76
N GLN A 412 2.42 -9.89 -10.46
CA GLN A 412 1.95 -8.76 -9.66
C GLN A 412 3.12 -7.93 -9.15
N VAL A 413 3.06 -6.62 -9.41
CA VAL A 413 4.03 -5.65 -8.93
C VAL A 413 3.50 -4.99 -7.66
N CYS A 414 3.74 -5.60 -6.50
CA CYS A 414 3.33 -5.08 -5.20
C CYS A 414 1.86 -4.57 -5.24
N THR A 415 1.63 -3.28 -4.93
CA THR A 415 0.31 -2.64 -5.00
C THR A 415 -0.01 -2.02 -6.38
N SER A 416 0.91 -2.11 -7.34
CA SER A 416 0.78 -1.44 -8.64
C SER A 416 0.01 -2.23 -9.70
N GLY A 417 -0.42 -3.45 -9.37
CA GLY A 417 -1.21 -4.29 -10.27
C GLY A 417 -0.36 -5.17 -11.20
N THR A 418 -0.95 -5.56 -12.33
CA THR A 418 -0.34 -6.45 -13.32
C THR A 418 0.02 -5.70 -14.60
N PRO A 419 0.93 -6.24 -15.46
CA PRO A 419 1.17 -5.69 -16.80
C PRO A 419 -0.11 -5.53 -17.62
N MET A 420 -1.03 -6.51 -17.52
CA MET A 420 -2.34 -6.45 -18.17
C MET A 420 -3.17 -5.26 -17.70
N GLY A 421 -3.22 -5.00 -16.39
CA GLY A 421 -3.93 -3.86 -15.80
C GLY A 421 -3.35 -2.51 -16.30
N ARG A 422 -2.03 -2.42 -16.41
CA ARG A 422 -1.35 -1.21 -16.93
C ARG A 422 -1.66 -0.98 -18.41
N ALA A 423 -1.57 -2.01 -19.25
CA ALA A 423 -1.92 -1.91 -20.67
C ALA A 423 -3.39 -1.53 -20.85
N TYR A 424 -4.26 -2.10 -20.04
CA TYR A 424 -5.70 -1.81 -20.06
C TYR A 424 -5.98 -0.35 -19.67
N GLY A 425 -5.36 0.14 -18.60
CA GLY A 425 -5.46 1.52 -18.16
C GLY A 425 -4.94 2.52 -19.18
N ALA A 426 -3.84 2.20 -19.85
CA ALA A 426 -3.28 2.99 -20.93
C ALA A 426 -4.10 2.90 -22.24
N ARG A 427 -5.08 1.98 -22.32
CA ARG A 427 -5.84 1.64 -23.52
C ARG A 427 -4.95 1.20 -24.69
N ASP A 428 -3.83 0.58 -24.38
CA ASP A 428 -2.90 0.00 -25.36
C ASP A 428 -3.39 -1.41 -25.75
N TRP A 429 -4.33 -1.46 -26.68
CA TRP A 429 -4.96 -2.71 -27.11
C TRP A 429 -4.00 -3.66 -27.82
N ASP A 430 -2.92 -3.16 -28.40
CA ASP A 430 -1.92 -4.01 -29.03
C ASP A 430 -1.03 -4.67 -27.98
N MET A 431 -0.70 -3.95 -26.90
CA MET A 431 -0.05 -4.51 -25.71
C MET A 431 -0.96 -5.54 -25.01
N VAL A 432 -2.24 -5.25 -24.86
CA VAL A 432 -3.23 -6.20 -24.31
C VAL A 432 -3.21 -7.51 -25.13
N LYS A 433 -3.31 -7.43 -26.46
CA LYS A 433 -3.25 -8.61 -27.33
C LYS A 433 -1.90 -9.35 -27.25
N LEU A 434 -0.79 -8.62 -27.10
CA LEU A 434 0.51 -9.23 -26.90
C LEU A 434 0.55 -10.05 -25.60
N LEU A 435 0.10 -9.47 -24.49
CA LEU A 435 0.05 -10.14 -23.20
C LEU A 435 -0.88 -11.37 -23.24
N GLU A 436 -2.07 -11.26 -23.85
CA GLU A 436 -3.01 -12.38 -24.01
C GLU A 436 -2.40 -13.55 -24.79
N ARG A 437 -1.66 -13.28 -25.88
CA ARG A 437 -0.96 -14.32 -26.65
C ARG A 437 0.07 -15.09 -25.82
N HIS A 438 0.62 -14.46 -24.79
CA HIS A 438 1.56 -15.09 -23.87
C HIS A 438 0.90 -15.60 -22.58
N GLY A 439 -0.43 -15.72 -22.54
CA GLY A 439 -1.14 -16.28 -21.40
C GLY A 439 -1.60 -15.25 -20.36
N GLY A 440 -1.50 -13.98 -20.65
CA GLY A 440 -2.04 -12.91 -19.82
C GLY A 440 -3.55 -13.03 -19.65
N VAL A 441 -4.02 -12.74 -18.44
CA VAL A 441 -5.45 -12.81 -18.07
C VAL A 441 -5.94 -11.40 -17.77
N VAL A 442 -7.05 -11.01 -18.38
CA VAL A 442 -7.73 -9.76 -18.04
C VAL A 442 -8.42 -9.95 -16.69
N TYR A 443 -7.97 -9.19 -15.72
CA TYR A 443 -8.56 -9.19 -14.38
C TYR A 443 -9.93 -8.49 -14.38
N ALA A 444 -10.93 -9.08 -13.75
CA ALA A 444 -12.29 -8.55 -13.77
C ALA A 444 -12.40 -7.11 -13.25
N ALA A 445 -11.56 -6.76 -12.29
CA ALA A 445 -11.52 -5.40 -11.75
C ALA A 445 -11.24 -4.32 -12.81
N ASN A 446 -10.52 -4.66 -13.89
CA ASN A 446 -10.27 -3.70 -14.98
C ASN A 446 -11.57 -3.21 -15.62
N ALA A 447 -12.56 -4.11 -15.77
CA ALA A 447 -13.85 -3.70 -16.29
C ALA A 447 -14.50 -2.60 -15.45
N GLY A 448 -14.43 -2.72 -14.13
CA GLY A 448 -15.00 -1.73 -13.21
C GLY A 448 -14.21 -0.42 -13.21
N TYR A 449 -12.91 -0.47 -12.93
CA TYR A 449 -12.06 0.72 -12.83
C TYR A 449 -12.07 1.58 -14.09
N TYR A 450 -12.04 0.93 -15.27
CA TYR A 450 -11.96 1.61 -16.56
C TYR A 450 -13.31 1.76 -17.27
N ARG A 451 -14.41 1.41 -16.60
CA ARG A 451 -15.79 1.56 -17.08
C ARG A 451 -16.04 0.83 -18.40
N ASP A 452 -15.57 -0.42 -18.49
CA ASP A 452 -15.79 -1.29 -19.65
C ASP A 452 -16.97 -2.26 -19.40
N ALA A 453 -18.19 -1.76 -19.61
CA ALA A 453 -19.40 -2.54 -19.44
C ALA A 453 -19.47 -3.72 -20.45
N ASP A 454 -18.85 -3.60 -21.62
CA ASP A 454 -18.79 -4.71 -22.61
C ASP A 454 -17.93 -5.85 -22.10
N LEU A 455 -16.78 -5.55 -21.49
CA LEU A 455 -15.97 -6.55 -20.82
C LEU A 455 -16.74 -7.21 -19.67
N ALA A 456 -17.42 -6.43 -18.84
CA ALA A 456 -18.22 -6.97 -17.74
C ALA A 456 -19.30 -7.94 -18.23
N ARG A 457 -20.02 -7.60 -19.33
CA ARG A 457 -21.02 -8.49 -19.94
C ARG A 457 -20.40 -9.79 -20.46
N ARG A 458 -19.24 -9.70 -21.12
CA ARG A 458 -18.50 -10.89 -21.60
C ARG A 458 -18.08 -11.79 -20.44
N LEU A 459 -17.52 -11.22 -19.37
CA LEU A 459 -17.09 -11.98 -18.19
C LEU A 459 -18.28 -12.71 -17.54
N PHE A 460 -19.42 -12.06 -17.38
CA PHE A 460 -20.63 -12.72 -16.87
C PHE A 460 -21.16 -13.81 -17.81
N ALA A 461 -21.05 -13.62 -19.13
CA ALA A 461 -21.44 -14.66 -20.08
C ALA A 461 -20.47 -15.86 -20.03
N ASP A 462 -19.19 -15.63 -19.85
CA ASP A 462 -18.18 -16.68 -19.70
C ASP A 462 -18.31 -17.43 -18.38
N GLU A 463 -18.63 -16.73 -17.28
CA GLU A 463 -18.95 -17.36 -15.99
C GLU A 463 -20.16 -18.30 -16.14
N ALA A 464 -21.26 -17.80 -16.72
CA ALA A 464 -22.48 -18.59 -16.92
C ALA A 464 -22.26 -19.83 -17.83
N ALA A 465 -21.31 -19.74 -18.75
CA ALA A 465 -20.94 -20.83 -19.64
C ALA A 465 -19.81 -21.74 -19.08
N GLY A 466 -19.32 -21.47 -17.89
CA GLY A 466 -18.22 -22.22 -17.28
C GLY A 466 -16.87 -22.04 -18.00
N ARG A 467 -16.66 -20.92 -18.68
CA ARG A 467 -15.44 -20.59 -19.44
C ARG A 467 -14.59 -19.50 -18.77
N LEU A 468 -15.00 -19.00 -17.59
CA LEU A 468 -14.21 -17.99 -16.88
C LEU A 468 -12.82 -18.53 -16.58
N ARG A 469 -11.78 -17.81 -16.99
CA ARG A 469 -10.38 -18.23 -16.80
C ARG A 469 -9.99 -18.10 -15.33
N GLU A 470 -9.16 -19.03 -14.86
CA GLU A 470 -8.52 -18.92 -13.55
C GLU A 470 -7.68 -17.63 -13.50
N GLY A 471 -7.70 -16.91 -12.37
CA GLY A 471 -7.03 -15.63 -12.20
C GLY A 471 -7.83 -14.40 -12.68
N THR A 472 -9.04 -14.59 -13.25
CA THR A 472 -9.91 -13.46 -13.61
C THR A 472 -10.46 -12.72 -12.39
N VAL A 473 -10.66 -13.42 -11.28
CA VAL A 473 -11.08 -12.86 -9.97
C VAL A 473 -10.18 -13.38 -8.87
N ASP A 474 -10.09 -12.62 -7.77
CA ASP A 474 -9.32 -13.04 -6.60
C ASP A 474 -9.92 -14.27 -5.93
N THR A 475 -9.05 -15.08 -5.35
CA THR A 475 -9.46 -16.25 -4.57
C THR A 475 -10.33 -15.82 -3.38
N GLY A 476 -11.53 -16.37 -3.29
CA GLY A 476 -12.47 -16.10 -2.20
C GLY A 476 -13.47 -14.97 -2.47
N THR A 477 -13.43 -14.37 -3.68
CA THR A 477 -14.46 -13.43 -4.15
C THR A 477 -15.22 -13.99 -5.35
N THR A 478 -16.41 -13.49 -5.61
CA THR A 478 -17.15 -13.79 -6.83
C THR A 478 -16.94 -12.71 -7.88
N LEU A 479 -17.22 -13.04 -9.15
CA LEU A 479 -17.20 -12.06 -10.23
C LEU A 479 -18.14 -10.88 -9.93
N ALA A 480 -19.34 -11.17 -9.42
CA ALA A 480 -20.31 -10.14 -9.07
C ALA A 480 -19.81 -9.22 -7.93
N GLU A 481 -19.18 -9.77 -6.88
CA GLU A 481 -18.59 -8.98 -5.79
C GLU A 481 -17.44 -8.10 -6.27
N THR A 482 -16.59 -8.62 -7.15
CA THR A 482 -15.47 -7.86 -7.75
C THR A 482 -16.01 -6.71 -8.60
N LEU A 483 -16.97 -6.99 -9.49
CA LEU A 483 -17.54 -5.98 -10.38
C LEU A 483 -18.44 -4.97 -9.67
N LEU A 484 -19.11 -5.35 -8.56
CA LEU A 484 -19.85 -4.40 -7.75
C LEU A 484 -18.91 -3.34 -7.16
N GLY A 485 -17.84 -3.78 -6.50
CA GLY A 485 -16.88 -2.87 -5.87
C GLY A 485 -16.15 -2.02 -6.90
N THR A 486 -15.55 -2.64 -7.90
CA THR A 486 -14.74 -1.92 -8.88
C THR A 486 -15.57 -1.06 -9.84
N GLY A 487 -16.79 -1.48 -10.18
CA GLY A 487 -17.74 -0.68 -10.94
C GLY A 487 -18.19 0.56 -10.16
N ALA A 488 -18.42 0.43 -8.86
CA ALA A 488 -18.75 1.57 -8.00
C ALA A 488 -17.53 2.50 -7.82
N THR A 489 -16.33 1.93 -7.63
CA THR A 489 -15.05 2.66 -7.57
C THR A 489 -14.77 3.43 -8.86
N GLY A 490 -15.02 2.81 -10.02
CA GLY A 490 -14.90 3.47 -11.33
C GLY A 490 -16.03 4.45 -11.66
N GLY A 491 -17.14 4.37 -10.93
CA GLY A 491 -18.33 5.19 -11.17
C GLY A 491 -19.14 4.75 -12.38
N ASP A 492 -19.29 3.43 -12.61
CA ASP A 492 -20.08 2.89 -13.72
C ASP A 492 -21.41 2.26 -13.24
N PRO A 493 -22.56 2.99 -13.37
CA PRO A 493 -23.84 2.49 -12.90
C PRO A 493 -24.35 1.26 -13.65
N GLU A 494 -23.92 1.01 -14.89
CA GLU A 494 -24.34 -0.16 -15.66
C GLU A 494 -23.69 -1.42 -15.10
N ILE A 495 -22.37 -1.39 -14.84
CA ILE A 495 -21.64 -2.49 -14.21
C ILE A 495 -22.21 -2.77 -12.82
N VAL A 496 -22.47 -1.72 -12.03
CA VAL A 496 -23.10 -1.86 -10.70
C VAL A 496 -24.45 -2.54 -10.78
N ARG A 497 -25.34 -2.18 -11.73
CA ARG A 497 -26.63 -2.85 -11.91
C ARG A 497 -26.47 -4.32 -12.29
N MET A 498 -25.56 -4.64 -13.20
CA MET A 498 -25.28 -6.02 -13.61
C MET A 498 -24.80 -6.88 -12.43
N ALA A 499 -23.95 -6.33 -11.58
CA ALA A 499 -23.44 -6.99 -10.39
C ALA A 499 -24.54 -7.18 -9.32
N LEU A 500 -25.30 -6.13 -9.03
CA LEU A 500 -26.40 -6.17 -8.05
C LEU A 500 -27.49 -7.20 -8.42
N ALA A 501 -27.72 -7.43 -9.70
CA ALA A 501 -28.68 -8.46 -10.15
C ALA A 501 -28.24 -9.90 -9.79
N ARG A 502 -26.99 -10.10 -9.34
CA ARG A 502 -26.38 -11.40 -9.02
C ARG A 502 -25.95 -11.52 -7.56
N ILE A 503 -26.19 -10.48 -6.76
CA ILE A 503 -25.87 -10.44 -5.33
C ILE A 503 -27.18 -10.58 -4.56
N ASP A 504 -27.19 -11.53 -3.63
CA ASP A 504 -28.33 -11.88 -2.78
C ASP A 504 -28.07 -11.62 -1.28
N TRP A 505 -27.13 -10.75 -0.97
CA TRP A 505 -26.80 -10.42 0.42
C TRP A 505 -28.00 -9.84 1.15
N PRO A 506 -28.23 -10.22 2.43
CA PRO A 506 -29.17 -9.53 3.31
C PRO A 506 -28.88 -8.03 3.38
N ARG A 507 -29.90 -7.23 3.66
CA ARG A 507 -29.73 -5.76 3.76
C ARG A 507 -28.73 -5.35 4.85
N GLU A 508 -28.64 -6.12 5.90
CA GLU A 508 -27.80 -5.91 7.07
C GLU A 508 -26.41 -6.54 6.95
N ASP A 509 -26.08 -7.15 5.81
CA ASP A 509 -24.77 -7.79 5.61
C ASP A 509 -23.63 -6.76 5.74
N PRO A 510 -22.64 -6.98 6.60
CA PRO A 510 -21.56 -6.01 6.84
C PRO A 510 -20.68 -5.75 5.59
N ARG A 511 -20.71 -6.63 4.59
CA ARG A 511 -20.00 -6.41 3.32
C ARG A 511 -20.50 -5.17 2.59
N TRP A 512 -21.77 -4.76 2.77
CA TRP A 512 -22.31 -3.53 2.20
C TRP A 512 -21.57 -2.27 2.65
N TYR A 513 -21.08 -2.25 3.89
CA TYR A 513 -20.30 -1.13 4.37
C TYR A 513 -19.11 -0.81 3.44
N TRP A 514 -18.33 -1.84 3.09
CA TRP A 514 -17.18 -1.68 2.21
C TRP A 514 -17.59 -1.25 0.79
N LYS A 515 -18.70 -1.79 0.28
CA LYS A 515 -19.21 -1.43 -1.04
C LYS A 515 -19.76 0.00 -1.11
N LEU A 516 -20.34 0.51 -0.03
CA LEU A 516 -20.76 1.90 0.06
C LEU A 516 -19.57 2.89 0.08
N GLN A 517 -18.37 2.47 0.50
CA GLN A 517 -17.17 3.30 0.43
C GLN A 517 -16.59 3.40 -0.98
N ASP A 518 -16.77 2.39 -1.81
CA ASP A 518 -16.16 2.31 -3.14
C ASP A 518 -16.41 3.57 -4.01
N PRO A 519 -17.63 4.12 -4.16
CA PRO A 519 -17.87 5.34 -4.93
C PRO A 519 -17.38 6.63 -4.25
N LEU A 520 -17.19 6.62 -2.91
CA LEU A 520 -16.77 7.83 -2.17
C LEU A 520 -15.32 8.24 -2.47
N CYS A 521 -14.52 7.35 -3.05
CA CYS A 521 -13.12 7.63 -3.38
C CYS A 521 -12.95 8.50 -4.64
N PHE A 522 -13.96 8.58 -5.52
CA PHE A 522 -13.88 9.28 -6.81
C PHE A 522 -12.62 8.89 -7.61
N TRP A 523 -12.36 7.61 -7.75
CA TRP A 523 -11.10 7.06 -8.24
C TRP A 523 -10.61 7.67 -9.56
N ASN A 524 -11.51 7.83 -10.55
CA ASN A 524 -11.16 8.42 -11.86
C ASN A 524 -10.86 9.92 -11.78
N HIS A 525 -11.06 10.56 -10.64
CA HIS A 525 -10.76 11.98 -10.39
C HIS A 525 -9.73 12.17 -9.26
N MET A 526 -9.13 11.07 -8.78
CA MET A 526 -8.17 11.13 -7.69
C MET A 526 -6.84 11.70 -8.18
N PRO A 527 -6.32 12.77 -7.56
CA PRO A 527 -5.01 13.33 -7.90
C PRO A 527 -3.89 12.30 -7.74
N GLY A 528 -2.97 12.27 -8.70
CA GLY A 528 -1.81 11.37 -8.67
C GLY A 528 -2.09 9.93 -9.13
N ILE A 529 -3.29 9.60 -9.56
CA ILE A 529 -3.59 8.33 -10.23
C ILE A 529 -3.40 8.51 -11.74
N GLU A 530 -2.32 7.96 -12.28
CA GLU A 530 -1.94 8.08 -13.70
C GLU A 530 -3.03 7.54 -14.67
N THR A 531 -3.75 6.51 -14.24
CA THR A 531 -4.80 5.86 -15.04
C THR A 531 -6.19 6.44 -14.79
N ALA A 532 -6.33 7.45 -13.92
CA ALA A 532 -7.58 8.14 -13.70
C ALA A 532 -8.03 8.90 -14.96
N ASN A 533 -9.34 8.93 -15.19
CA ASN A 533 -9.91 9.65 -16.33
C ASN A 533 -10.84 10.77 -15.84
N PRO A 534 -10.34 12.00 -15.66
CA PRO A 534 -11.12 13.13 -15.13
C PRO A 534 -12.26 13.59 -16.06
N LYS A 535 -12.31 13.08 -17.29
CA LYS A 535 -13.39 13.39 -18.24
C LYS A 535 -14.69 12.61 -17.97
N PHE A 536 -14.65 11.59 -17.11
CA PHE A 536 -15.86 10.86 -16.73
C PHE A 536 -16.77 11.75 -15.87
N ASP A 537 -18.07 11.58 -16.06
CA ASP A 537 -19.08 12.32 -15.29
C ASP A 537 -19.01 11.95 -13.81
N ARG A 538 -18.73 12.92 -12.95
CA ARG A 538 -18.63 12.79 -11.50
C ARG A 538 -19.97 12.42 -10.85
N GLY A 539 -21.09 12.85 -11.41
CA GLY A 539 -22.43 12.52 -10.91
C GLY A 539 -22.77 11.03 -10.93
N THR A 540 -22.08 10.25 -11.74
CA THR A 540 -22.30 8.79 -11.82
C THR A 540 -21.90 8.04 -10.55
N TYR A 541 -20.99 8.56 -9.74
CA TYR A 541 -20.66 7.97 -8.43
C TYR A 541 -21.85 7.99 -7.47
N LEU A 542 -22.58 9.11 -7.43
CA LEU A 542 -23.80 9.21 -6.64
C LEU A 542 -24.89 8.24 -7.14
N ILE A 543 -24.98 8.04 -8.46
CA ILE A 543 -25.91 7.04 -9.04
C ILE A 543 -25.53 5.63 -8.56
N CYS A 544 -24.26 5.25 -8.64
CA CYS A 544 -23.78 3.96 -8.11
C CYS A 544 -24.12 3.79 -6.62
N PHE A 545 -23.89 4.84 -5.84
CA PHE A 545 -24.18 4.84 -4.41
C PHE A 545 -25.67 4.62 -4.11
N ARG A 546 -26.55 5.36 -4.79
CA ARG A 546 -28.01 5.21 -4.63
C ARG A 546 -28.51 3.82 -5.01
N LEU A 547 -27.99 3.24 -6.10
CA LEU A 547 -28.32 1.86 -6.50
C LEU A 547 -27.99 0.84 -5.40
N MET A 548 -26.89 1.02 -4.69
CA MET A 548 -26.52 0.15 -3.56
C MET A 548 -27.39 0.41 -2.32
N LEU A 549 -27.73 1.68 -2.03
CA LEU A 549 -28.62 2.04 -0.92
C LEU A 549 -30.03 1.44 -1.06
N GLU A 550 -30.52 1.18 -2.26
CA GLU A 550 -31.78 0.47 -2.48
C GLU A 550 -31.72 -0.99 -1.96
N ARG A 551 -30.51 -1.57 -1.83
CA ARG A 551 -30.29 -2.97 -1.50
C ARG A 551 -29.78 -3.20 -0.07
N CYS A 552 -29.26 -2.19 0.62
CA CYS A 552 -28.64 -2.33 1.93
C CYS A 552 -29.29 -1.46 3.02
N ASP A 553 -28.93 -1.72 4.27
CA ASP A 553 -29.17 -0.81 5.39
C ASP A 553 -28.05 0.26 5.39
N PRO A 554 -28.35 1.56 5.35
CA PRO A 554 -27.33 2.62 5.40
C PRO A 554 -26.55 2.65 6.73
N ASN A 555 -27.00 1.92 7.75
CA ASN A 555 -26.41 1.86 9.07
C ASN A 555 -25.47 0.66 9.28
N VAL A 556 -25.21 -0.13 8.25
CA VAL A 556 -24.23 -1.21 8.33
C VAL A 556 -22.86 -0.70 8.76
N ARG A 557 -22.19 -1.46 9.60
CA ARG A 557 -20.91 -1.08 10.22
C ARG A 557 -19.88 -2.18 10.03
N PRO A 558 -18.58 -1.84 9.89
CA PRO A 558 -17.51 -2.82 9.98
C PRO A 558 -17.34 -3.25 11.44
N GLU A 559 -16.89 -4.49 11.65
CA GLU A 559 -16.68 -5.03 13.00
C GLU A 559 -15.63 -4.28 13.83
N ARG A 560 -14.79 -3.47 13.19
CA ARG A 560 -13.51 -3.02 13.77
C ARG A 560 -13.46 -1.57 14.22
N PHE A 561 -14.23 -0.71 13.59
CA PHE A 561 -14.17 0.73 13.84
C PHE A 561 -15.56 1.26 14.19
N GLY A 562 -16.60 0.54 13.78
CA GLY A 562 -17.99 0.85 14.11
C GLY A 562 -18.57 2.08 13.45
N GLN A 563 -17.86 2.73 12.52
CA GLN A 563 -18.36 3.87 11.77
C GLN A 563 -19.37 3.42 10.71
N THR A 564 -20.27 4.33 10.31
CA THR A 564 -21.23 4.13 9.22
C THR A 564 -20.77 4.87 7.95
N ALA A 565 -21.44 4.63 6.83
CA ALA A 565 -21.19 5.40 5.60
C ALA A 565 -21.35 6.91 5.80
N LEU A 566 -22.23 7.37 6.72
CA LEU A 566 -22.40 8.79 7.00
C LEU A 566 -21.17 9.42 7.70
N HIS A 567 -20.44 8.66 8.51
CA HIS A 567 -19.14 9.08 9.03
C HIS A 567 -18.12 9.24 7.90
N GLU A 568 -18.07 8.28 6.97
CA GLU A 568 -17.14 8.31 5.84
C GLU A 568 -17.39 9.51 4.92
N VAL A 569 -18.66 9.87 4.71
CA VAL A 569 -19.01 11.08 3.95
C VAL A 569 -18.46 12.34 4.60
N ALA A 570 -18.45 12.43 5.93
CA ALA A 570 -17.82 13.56 6.63
C ALA A 570 -16.30 13.64 6.42
N ALA A 571 -15.65 12.49 6.25
CA ALA A 571 -14.21 12.37 6.08
C ALA A 571 -13.76 12.29 4.61
N MET A 572 -14.63 12.50 3.63
CA MET A 572 -14.28 12.45 2.20
C MET A 572 -13.08 13.34 1.88
N ARG A 573 -12.28 12.93 0.91
CA ARG A 573 -11.02 13.58 0.54
C ARG A 573 -11.21 14.99 0.00
N ALA A 574 -10.16 15.81 0.05
CA ALA A 574 -10.20 17.22 -0.33
C ALA A 574 -10.55 17.48 -1.82
N HIS A 575 -10.34 16.52 -2.72
CA HIS A 575 -10.71 16.65 -4.14
C HIS A 575 -12.21 16.43 -4.41
N VAL A 576 -12.99 16.06 -3.38
CA VAL A 576 -14.44 15.95 -3.43
C VAL A 576 -15.04 17.27 -2.96
N THR A 577 -15.95 17.85 -3.76
CA THR A 577 -16.52 19.16 -3.47
C THR A 577 -17.52 19.11 -2.32
N SER A 578 -17.76 20.26 -1.67
CA SER A 578 -18.77 20.34 -0.61
C SER A 578 -20.17 19.97 -1.10
N GLU A 579 -20.52 20.32 -2.34
CA GLU A 579 -21.80 19.97 -2.96
C GLU A 579 -21.95 18.44 -3.08
N GLU A 580 -20.92 17.76 -3.57
CA GLU A 580 -20.90 16.30 -3.66
C GLU A 580 -21.05 15.64 -2.28
N VAL A 581 -20.30 16.10 -1.27
CA VAL A 581 -20.45 15.65 0.12
C VAL A 581 -21.90 15.77 0.58
N MET A 582 -22.54 16.90 0.30
CA MET A 582 -23.94 17.15 0.68
C MET A 582 -24.91 16.20 -0.02
N GLU A 583 -24.70 15.90 -1.31
CA GLU A 583 -25.56 14.99 -2.06
C GLU A 583 -25.47 13.54 -1.55
N PHE A 584 -24.25 13.05 -1.21
CA PHE A 584 -24.07 11.75 -0.59
C PHE A 584 -24.69 11.69 0.81
N ALA A 585 -24.52 12.75 1.63
CA ALA A 585 -25.13 12.83 2.95
C ALA A 585 -26.66 12.80 2.88
N LYS A 586 -27.28 13.59 1.97
CA LYS A 586 -28.73 13.58 1.74
C LYS A 586 -29.22 12.19 1.33
N ALA A 587 -28.52 11.53 0.41
CA ALA A 587 -28.90 10.18 -0.05
C ALA A 587 -28.92 9.17 1.12
N LEU A 588 -27.95 9.24 2.03
CA LEU A 588 -27.91 8.40 3.23
C LEU A 588 -29.05 8.72 4.20
N LEU A 589 -29.26 10.01 4.47
CA LEU A 589 -30.30 10.47 5.40
C LEU A 589 -31.70 10.12 4.89
N ASP A 590 -31.93 10.27 3.58
CA ASP A 590 -33.20 9.92 2.94
C ASP A 590 -33.41 8.38 2.90
N ALA A 591 -32.32 7.59 2.92
CA ALA A 591 -32.35 6.13 3.06
C ALA A 591 -32.50 5.66 4.53
N GLY A 592 -32.52 6.57 5.52
CA GLY A 592 -32.70 6.24 6.93
C GLY A 592 -31.41 6.11 7.73
N ALA A 593 -30.33 6.78 7.29
CA ALA A 593 -29.09 6.81 8.08
C ALA A 593 -29.32 7.47 9.44
N ARG A 594 -28.87 6.81 10.50
CA ARG A 594 -28.97 7.28 11.89
C ARG A 594 -27.91 8.31 12.22
N LEU A 595 -28.27 9.30 13.03
CA LEU A 595 -27.42 10.40 13.43
C LEU A 595 -26.70 10.15 14.78
N ASP A 596 -27.17 9.16 15.55
CA ASP A 596 -26.77 8.88 16.94
C ASP A 596 -25.75 7.73 17.07
N ILE A 597 -25.38 7.07 15.97
CA ILE A 597 -24.37 6.02 16.00
C ILE A 597 -23.01 6.64 16.24
N ARG A 598 -22.27 6.13 17.25
CA ARG A 598 -20.88 6.50 17.48
C ARG A 598 -19.95 5.42 16.99
N ASP A 599 -18.85 5.84 16.39
CA ASP A 599 -17.74 4.94 16.06
C ASP A 599 -17.00 4.49 17.33
N ASP A 600 -16.32 3.34 17.24
CA ASP A 600 -15.66 2.73 18.40
C ASP A 600 -14.32 3.37 18.76
N LEU A 601 -13.68 4.06 17.82
CA LEU A 601 -12.33 4.60 17.99
C LEU A 601 -12.34 6.08 18.36
N LEU A 602 -12.99 6.94 17.58
CA LEU A 602 -13.09 8.37 17.88
C LEU A 602 -14.26 8.67 18.83
N LYS A 603 -15.09 7.69 19.14
CA LYS A 603 -16.26 7.78 20.06
C LYS A 603 -17.26 8.87 19.67
N SER A 604 -17.35 9.16 18.38
CA SER A 604 -18.07 10.30 17.84
C SER A 604 -19.18 9.88 16.87
N THR A 605 -20.22 10.68 16.83
CA THR A 605 -21.31 10.57 15.85
C THR A 605 -20.88 11.13 14.49
N PRO A 606 -21.67 10.94 13.41
CA PRO A 606 -21.43 11.63 12.13
C PRO A 606 -21.30 13.16 12.27
N LEU A 607 -22.03 13.78 13.21
CA LEU A 607 -21.90 15.21 13.53
C LEU A 607 -20.51 15.52 14.11
N GLY A 608 -20.03 14.72 15.06
CA GLY A 608 -18.69 14.87 15.63
C GLY A 608 -17.60 14.72 14.56
N TRP A 609 -17.75 13.77 13.63
CA TRP A 609 -16.85 13.63 12.47
C TRP A 609 -16.91 14.86 11.56
N ALA A 610 -18.09 15.34 11.20
CA ALA A 610 -18.24 16.54 10.38
C ALA A 610 -17.56 17.77 11.02
N CYS A 611 -17.67 17.91 12.34
CA CYS A 611 -16.98 18.94 13.11
C CYS A 611 -15.47 18.78 13.07
N ARG A 612 -14.94 17.56 13.25
CA ARG A 612 -13.53 17.25 13.20
C ARG A 612 -12.91 17.56 11.84
N TRP A 613 -13.56 17.17 10.75
CA TRP A 613 -13.09 17.40 9.38
C TRP A 613 -13.41 18.80 8.83
N GLY A 614 -14.13 19.65 9.60
CA GLY A 614 -14.40 21.04 9.23
C GLY A 614 -15.45 21.22 8.16
N ARG A 615 -16.44 20.31 8.08
CA ARG A 615 -17.51 20.31 7.06
C ARG A 615 -18.71 21.16 7.50
N ALA A 616 -18.56 22.48 7.52
CA ALA A 616 -19.57 23.40 8.07
C ALA A 616 -20.98 23.23 7.46
N GLU A 617 -21.09 23.05 6.13
CA GLU A 617 -22.38 22.82 5.46
C GLU A 617 -23.01 21.49 5.85
N LEU A 618 -22.20 20.42 5.96
CA LEU A 618 -22.67 19.12 6.45
C LEU A 618 -23.11 19.21 7.91
N VAL A 619 -22.39 19.92 8.77
CA VAL A 619 -22.80 20.19 10.16
C VAL A 619 -24.19 20.84 10.18
N ARG A 620 -24.44 21.87 9.36
CA ARG A 620 -25.75 22.53 9.27
C ARG A 620 -26.83 21.54 8.85
N LEU A 621 -26.60 20.74 7.81
CA LEU A 621 -27.55 19.72 7.36
C LEU A 621 -27.86 18.70 8.47
N LEU A 622 -26.85 18.17 9.17
CA LEU A 622 -27.05 17.18 10.22
C LEU A 622 -27.86 17.76 11.40
N LEU A 623 -27.61 19.02 11.78
CA LEU A 623 -28.38 19.73 12.80
C LEU A 623 -29.84 19.98 12.36
N GLU A 624 -30.07 20.35 11.12
CA GLU A 624 -31.41 20.49 10.53
C GLU A 624 -32.19 19.18 10.50
N ARG A 625 -31.48 18.04 10.36
CA ARG A 625 -32.05 16.70 10.41
C ARG A 625 -32.16 16.13 11.82
N GLY A 626 -31.82 16.90 12.86
CA GLY A 626 -32.05 16.57 14.26
C GLY A 626 -30.86 15.94 14.98
N ALA A 627 -29.63 16.07 14.47
CA ALA A 627 -28.45 15.66 15.22
C ALA A 627 -28.32 16.46 16.53
N ASP A 628 -27.87 15.82 17.60
CA ASP A 628 -27.66 16.47 18.90
C ASP A 628 -26.31 17.21 18.92
N PRO A 629 -26.27 18.55 19.01
CA PRO A 629 -25.01 19.29 19.06
C PRO A 629 -24.27 19.16 20.41
N VAL A 630 -24.99 18.80 21.48
CA VAL A 630 -24.45 18.78 22.84
C VAL A 630 -23.82 17.44 23.18
N GLU A 631 -24.49 16.35 22.77
CA GLU A 631 -24.07 14.96 23.06
C GLU A 631 -23.64 14.78 24.53
N ALA A 632 -24.54 15.08 25.47
CA ALA A 632 -24.26 15.10 26.91
C ALA A 632 -23.71 13.78 27.46
N ASP A 633 -23.95 12.66 26.79
CA ASP A 633 -23.48 11.32 27.13
C ASP A 633 -22.12 10.98 26.49
N ALA A 634 -21.59 11.86 25.63
CA ALA A 634 -20.27 11.69 25.01
C ALA A 634 -19.14 11.97 26.01
N GLU A 635 -17.97 11.38 25.75
CA GLU A 635 -16.76 11.77 26.43
C GLU A 635 -16.41 13.23 26.12
N ARG A 636 -15.97 14.01 27.10
CA ARG A 636 -15.73 15.47 26.95
C ARG A 636 -14.81 15.83 25.77
N TRP A 637 -13.88 14.95 25.44
CA TRP A 637 -12.95 15.15 24.33
C TRP A 637 -13.54 14.80 22.96
N ALA A 638 -14.67 14.09 22.90
CA ALA A 638 -15.27 13.53 21.69
C ALA A 638 -16.56 14.26 21.26
N THR A 639 -16.98 15.32 21.95
CA THR A 639 -18.17 16.09 21.58
C THR A 639 -17.94 16.88 20.27
N PRO A 640 -18.99 17.20 19.51
CA PRO A 640 -18.91 18.02 18.29
C PRO A 640 -18.14 19.33 18.50
N GLN A 641 -18.43 20.04 19.59
CA GLN A 641 -17.75 21.29 19.93
C GLN A 641 -16.26 21.04 20.24
N ALA A 642 -15.94 20.04 21.06
CA ALA A 642 -14.55 19.73 21.41
C ALA A 642 -13.70 19.39 20.17
N TRP A 643 -14.28 18.71 19.20
CA TRP A 643 -13.59 18.44 17.92
C TRP A 643 -13.35 19.70 17.12
N ALA A 644 -14.36 20.56 16.98
CA ALA A 644 -14.22 21.82 16.24
C ALA A 644 -13.15 22.74 16.86
N GLU A 645 -13.13 22.85 18.21
CA GLU A 645 -12.13 23.62 18.96
C GLU A 645 -10.71 23.05 18.78
N LYS A 646 -10.51 21.76 19.00
CA LYS A 646 -9.20 21.09 18.85
C LYS A 646 -8.61 21.20 17.47
N MET A 647 -9.47 21.18 16.46
CA MET A 647 -9.04 21.21 15.06
C MET A 647 -9.02 22.62 14.49
N GLY A 648 -9.35 23.66 15.28
CA GLY A 648 -9.39 25.06 14.83
C GLY A 648 -10.42 25.30 13.72
N ARG A 649 -11.63 24.73 13.84
CA ARG A 649 -12.67 24.80 12.80
C ARG A 649 -13.63 25.96 13.04
N ASP A 650 -13.18 27.19 12.87
CA ASP A 650 -13.94 28.40 13.19
C ASP A 650 -15.30 28.48 12.47
N ALA A 651 -15.38 28.08 11.20
CA ALA A 651 -16.62 28.05 10.44
C ALA A 651 -17.65 27.06 11.04
N VAL A 652 -17.19 25.91 11.55
CA VAL A 652 -18.03 24.93 12.24
C VAL A 652 -18.50 25.47 13.58
N LEU A 653 -17.60 26.09 14.35
CA LEU A 653 -17.94 26.73 15.63
C LEU A 653 -18.99 27.85 15.47
N ALA A 654 -18.95 28.58 14.38
CA ALA A 654 -19.98 29.56 14.04
C ALA A 654 -21.34 28.90 13.83
N VAL A 655 -21.40 27.81 13.05
CA VAL A 655 -22.64 27.06 12.79
C VAL A 655 -23.24 26.48 14.08
N LEU A 656 -22.41 25.90 14.95
CA LEU A 656 -22.88 25.37 16.24
C LEU A 656 -23.50 26.46 17.12
N ARG A 657 -22.83 27.64 17.24
CA ARG A 657 -23.35 28.79 17.99
C ARG A 657 -24.65 29.37 17.40
N GLU A 658 -24.75 29.48 16.07
CA GLU A 658 -25.97 29.92 15.39
C GLU A 658 -27.16 28.99 15.71
N HIS A 659 -26.91 27.69 15.72
CA HIS A 659 -27.94 26.69 16.04
C HIS A 659 -28.43 26.79 17.49
N GLU A 660 -27.52 26.98 18.47
CA GLU A 660 -27.84 27.17 19.87
C GLU A 660 -28.69 28.43 20.09
N ALA A 661 -28.24 29.56 19.55
CA ALA A 661 -28.96 30.82 19.64
C ALA A 661 -30.38 30.75 19.01
N GLY A 662 -30.53 30.00 17.91
CA GLY A 662 -31.83 29.76 17.28
C GLY A 662 -32.79 28.89 18.10
N LYS A 663 -32.27 28.03 19.00
CA LYS A 663 -33.08 27.23 19.93
C LYS A 663 -33.56 28.04 21.16
N GLU A 664 -32.72 28.97 21.63
CA GLU A 664 -33.11 29.83 22.78
C GLU A 664 -34.19 30.87 22.40
N MET A 665 -34.34 31.19 21.10
CA MET A 665 -35.35 32.11 20.63
C MET A 665 -36.71 31.44 20.28
N ARG A 666 -36.78 30.13 20.25
CA ARG A 666 -38.01 29.34 20.04
C ARG A 666 -38.56 28.77 21.32
#